data_fcdadaa3a312a8726b0b3362472baaa0
#
_entry.id   fcdadaa3a312a8726b0b3362472baaa0
#
_cell.length_a   1.000
_cell.length_b   1.000
_cell.length_c   1.000
_cell.angle_alpha   90.00
_cell.angle_beta   90.00
_cell.angle_gamma   90.00
#
_symmetry.space_group_name_H-M   'P 1'
#
loop_
_entity.id
_entity.type
_entity.pdbx_description
1 polymer ?
#
loop_
_entity_poly.entity_id
_entity_poly.type
_entity_poly.pdbx_seq_one_letter_code
_entity_poly.pdbx_strand_id
1 'polypeptide(L)'
;MAEKLTHPERYTITAALPYTNGPIHIGHLAGVYVPADIYARYLRLNGNDVAFVCGSDEHGVAISMKAKKEGITPKEVIDKYDGIIRKSFQEFGITFDNYSRTSREIHHKTASDFFVKLYEQGDFIEETTAQLYDEEAKQFLADRFVVGTCPKCGHEEAYGDQCENCGSTLNATDLINPKSTITGTVPTTKETKHWFLPLDRYEDFLKEWILVGHKSDWKPNVYGQCKSWIDDGLKPRAVTRDLDWGIPVPVEGGEGKVLYVWFDAPIGYISSTKEWAEREGKDWEPYWKDENTKLVHFIGKDNIVFHCIIFPAILKAHGDYILPENVPANEFLNLEGNKLSTSKNWAVWLHEYLEEFPDMQDVLRYTLTANAPETKDNDFTWKDFQARNNNELVAILGNFINRVVVLTNKYYEGIVPTPSEFSQVDKETLEQLRKFPEIISSSIERYRFREAGQELMNLARLGNKYLADEEPWKVIKQDEERVKTIMFVALQIATGLSVLSEPFLPFTSEKLKNILAINSEEAVSSWAEVSTKETLLPADHKINKAELLFRKIEDSEIQAQLDKLEATKKANENENKELMPQKDTITFDDFTKLDMRVGTIVEAEKMPKAKKLLVLKVDTGLDTRTIVSGIAESFTPEEIVGKKVTVLINLAPRALRGVESEGMILMTENADGKLVFVNPDEDGVGNGEGIS
;
A
#
# COMPACT_ATOMS: atom_id res chain seq x y z
N MET A 1 -17.66 -28.27 -14.94
CA MET A 1 -16.36 -27.57 -14.85
C MET A 1 -16.23 -26.79 -16.14
N ALA A 2 -16.16 -25.47 -16.08
CA ALA A 2 -15.74 -24.72 -17.26
C ALA A 2 -14.31 -25.16 -17.63
N GLU A 3 -14.10 -25.54 -18.89
CA GLU A 3 -12.74 -25.79 -19.36
C GLU A 3 -11.93 -24.51 -19.18
N LYS A 4 -10.75 -24.60 -18.56
CA LYS A 4 -9.86 -23.45 -18.47
C LYS A 4 -9.48 -22.98 -19.86
N LEU A 5 -9.67 -21.68 -20.13
CA LEU A 5 -9.24 -21.06 -21.37
C LEU A 5 -7.73 -21.24 -21.55
N THR A 6 -7.33 -22.17 -22.43
CA THR A 6 -5.92 -22.41 -22.74
C THR A 6 -5.34 -21.34 -23.66
N HIS A 7 -6.20 -20.68 -24.47
CA HIS A 7 -5.82 -19.60 -25.40
C HIS A 7 -6.96 -18.59 -25.45
N PRO A 8 -7.05 -17.65 -24.50
CA PRO A 8 -8.07 -16.61 -24.56
C PRO A 8 -7.82 -15.69 -25.77
N GLU A 9 -8.90 -15.26 -26.43
CA GLU A 9 -8.80 -14.30 -27.53
C GLU A 9 -8.45 -12.89 -27.05
N ARG A 10 -8.89 -12.57 -25.82
CA ARG A 10 -8.66 -11.26 -25.20
C ARG A 10 -8.57 -11.34 -23.67
N TYR A 11 -8.08 -10.26 -23.09
CA TYR A 11 -7.92 -10.12 -21.65
C TYR A 11 -8.57 -8.84 -21.16
N THR A 12 -9.32 -8.94 -20.06
CA THR A 12 -9.75 -7.79 -19.28
C THR A 12 -9.00 -7.82 -17.95
N ILE A 13 -8.11 -6.85 -17.78
CA ILE A 13 -7.30 -6.69 -16.56
C ILE A 13 -7.83 -5.49 -15.80
N THR A 14 -8.16 -5.69 -14.53
CA THR A 14 -8.57 -4.60 -13.66
C THR A 14 -7.62 -4.45 -12.48
N ALA A 15 -7.43 -3.23 -12.02
CA ALA A 15 -6.74 -2.92 -10.78
C ALA A 15 -7.74 -2.27 -9.80
N ALA A 16 -7.71 -2.67 -8.53
CA ALA A 16 -8.62 -2.11 -7.52
C ALA A 16 -8.63 -0.59 -7.55
N LEU A 17 -9.82 -0.01 -7.56
CA LEU A 17 -9.99 1.44 -7.60
C LEU A 17 -9.46 2.06 -6.29
N PRO A 18 -8.52 3.02 -6.35
CA PRO A 18 -8.08 3.72 -5.16
C PRO A 18 -9.17 4.66 -4.65
N TYR A 19 -9.34 4.70 -3.34
CA TYR A 19 -10.18 5.67 -2.67
C TYR A 19 -9.61 7.08 -2.84
N THR A 20 -10.44 8.02 -3.33
CA THR A 20 -10.01 9.38 -3.69
C THR A 20 -10.09 10.35 -2.49
N ASN A 21 -9.67 9.89 -1.31
CA ASN A 21 -9.58 10.69 -0.08
C ASN A 21 -8.14 11.03 0.33
N GLY A 22 -7.17 10.66 -0.49
CA GLY A 22 -5.74 10.90 -0.30
C GLY A 22 -4.92 10.45 -1.51
N PRO A 23 -3.60 10.76 -1.54
CA PRO A 23 -2.71 10.27 -2.58
C PRO A 23 -2.44 8.77 -2.41
N ILE A 24 -1.83 8.16 -3.41
CA ILE A 24 -1.38 6.76 -3.35
C ILE A 24 0.04 6.65 -2.80
N HIS A 25 0.33 5.55 -2.13
CA HIS A 25 1.63 5.23 -1.55
C HIS A 25 2.17 3.88 -2.04
N ILE A 26 3.43 3.58 -1.70
CA ILE A 26 4.12 2.34 -2.12
C ILE A 26 3.37 1.05 -1.80
N GLY A 27 2.56 1.01 -0.74
CA GLY A 27 1.73 -0.16 -0.42
C GLY A 27 0.67 -0.44 -1.48
N HIS A 28 0.01 0.60 -2.01
CA HIS A 28 -0.92 0.47 -3.12
C HIS A 28 -0.20 -0.03 -4.39
N LEU A 29 1.00 0.52 -4.66
CA LEU A 29 1.80 0.13 -5.82
C LEU A 29 2.21 -1.34 -5.77
N ALA A 30 2.79 -1.78 -4.65
CA ALA A 30 3.24 -3.17 -4.49
C ALA A 30 2.08 -4.17 -4.41
N GLY A 31 0.96 -3.74 -3.80
CA GLY A 31 -0.22 -4.58 -3.62
C GLY A 31 -0.99 -4.82 -4.91
N VAL A 32 -1.10 -3.79 -5.76
CA VAL A 32 -2.06 -3.79 -6.88
C VAL A 32 -1.44 -3.33 -8.20
N TYR A 33 -0.93 -2.09 -8.28
CA TYR A 33 -0.73 -1.43 -9.57
C TYR A 33 0.51 -1.89 -10.32
N VAL A 34 1.63 -2.13 -9.61
CA VAL A 34 2.85 -2.67 -10.24
C VAL A 34 2.64 -4.09 -10.77
N PRO A 35 2.11 -5.05 -10.01
CA PRO A 35 1.85 -6.39 -10.54
C PRO A 35 0.83 -6.42 -11.69
N ALA A 36 -0.21 -5.57 -11.64
CA ALA A 36 -1.18 -5.45 -12.72
C ALA A 36 -0.54 -4.92 -14.01
N ASP A 37 0.28 -3.88 -13.91
CA ASP A 37 0.98 -3.28 -15.06
C ASP A 37 2.02 -4.24 -15.65
N ILE A 38 2.77 -4.98 -14.82
CA ILE A 38 3.69 -6.02 -15.28
C ILE A 38 2.93 -7.06 -16.12
N TYR A 39 1.77 -7.53 -15.63
CA TYR A 39 0.98 -8.54 -16.32
C TYR A 39 0.39 -7.99 -17.64
N ALA A 40 -0.16 -6.79 -17.63
CA ALA A 40 -0.70 -6.15 -18.83
C ALA A 40 0.36 -5.91 -19.92
N ARG A 41 1.55 -5.41 -19.53
CA ARG A 41 2.69 -5.23 -20.47
C ARG A 41 3.16 -6.56 -21.05
N TYR A 42 3.32 -7.58 -20.20
CA TYR A 42 3.70 -8.92 -20.64
C TYR A 42 2.72 -9.48 -21.68
N LEU A 43 1.41 -9.36 -21.46
CA LEU A 43 0.39 -9.82 -22.39
C LEU A 43 0.45 -9.08 -23.74
N ARG A 44 0.62 -7.77 -23.71
CA ARG A 44 0.75 -6.94 -24.93
C ARG A 44 2.00 -7.29 -25.74
N LEU A 45 3.14 -7.54 -25.06
CA LEU A 45 4.37 -8.00 -25.71
C LEU A 45 4.24 -9.38 -26.34
N ASN A 46 3.26 -10.18 -25.92
CA ASN A 46 2.89 -11.45 -26.55
C ASN A 46 1.80 -11.28 -27.63
N GLY A 47 1.42 -10.05 -27.96
CA GLY A 47 0.44 -9.77 -29.03
C GLY A 47 -1.01 -10.01 -28.65
N ASN A 48 -1.32 -10.18 -27.34
CA ASN A 48 -2.70 -10.37 -26.88
C ASN A 48 -3.51 -9.06 -26.93
N ASP A 49 -4.81 -9.18 -27.20
CA ASP A 49 -5.76 -8.08 -27.06
C ASP A 49 -6.08 -7.85 -25.57
N VAL A 50 -5.72 -6.69 -25.03
CA VAL A 50 -5.79 -6.38 -23.60
C VAL A 50 -6.53 -5.08 -23.38
N ALA A 51 -7.56 -5.11 -22.53
CA ALA A 51 -8.16 -3.94 -21.90
C ALA A 51 -7.70 -3.88 -20.44
N PHE A 52 -6.80 -2.94 -20.10
CA PHE A 52 -6.32 -2.70 -18.75
C PHE A 52 -6.97 -1.45 -18.17
N VAL A 53 -7.93 -1.62 -17.26
CA VAL A 53 -8.79 -0.55 -16.77
C VAL A 53 -8.71 -0.39 -15.24
N CYS A 54 -8.89 0.86 -14.83
CA CYS A 54 -8.99 1.27 -13.43
C CYS A 54 -9.87 2.53 -13.36
N GLY A 55 -9.90 3.17 -12.20
CA GLY A 55 -10.56 4.45 -11.97
C GLY A 55 -10.45 4.88 -10.53
N SER A 56 -10.89 6.10 -10.23
CA SER A 56 -11.00 6.62 -8.87
C SER A 56 -12.32 6.17 -8.24
N ASP A 57 -12.25 5.59 -7.03
CA ASP A 57 -13.43 5.37 -6.18
C ASP A 57 -13.73 6.68 -5.41
N GLU A 58 -14.85 7.30 -5.75
CA GLU A 58 -15.18 8.66 -5.36
C GLU A 58 -16.44 8.77 -4.49
N HIS A 59 -17.03 7.66 -4.10
CA HIS A 59 -18.25 7.62 -3.30
C HIS A 59 -17.98 7.13 -1.86
N GLY A 60 -18.98 7.30 -0.99
CA GLY A 60 -18.98 6.77 0.37
C GLY A 60 -18.51 7.74 1.45
N VAL A 61 -18.62 7.27 2.68
CA VAL A 61 -18.45 8.05 3.92
C VAL A 61 -17.07 8.70 4.05
N ALA A 62 -16.01 8.00 3.63
CA ALA A 62 -14.64 8.49 3.79
C ALA A 62 -14.39 9.81 3.03
N ILE A 63 -15.01 10.00 1.86
CA ILE A 63 -14.94 11.25 1.10
C ILE A 63 -15.66 12.38 1.85
N SER A 64 -16.88 12.11 2.35
CA SER A 64 -17.66 13.09 3.11
C SER A 64 -16.97 13.52 4.41
N MET A 65 -16.33 12.58 5.11
CA MET A 65 -15.53 12.86 6.31
C MET A 65 -14.32 13.74 5.99
N LYS A 66 -13.61 13.42 4.90
CA LYS A 66 -12.45 14.20 4.44
C LYS A 66 -12.87 15.62 4.06
N ALA A 67 -13.97 15.77 3.35
CA ALA A 67 -14.54 17.06 2.97
C ALA A 67 -14.85 17.91 4.21
N LYS A 68 -15.51 17.33 5.22
CA LYS A 68 -15.80 18.04 6.49
C LYS A 68 -14.51 18.44 7.21
N LYS A 69 -13.51 17.56 7.29
CA LYS A 69 -12.21 17.84 7.94
C LYS A 69 -11.46 18.97 7.24
N GLU A 70 -11.49 19.03 5.91
CA GLU A 70 -10.81 20.07 5.11
C GLU A 70 -11.65 21.33 4.91
N GLY A 71 -12.94 21.34 5.29
CA GLY A 71 -13.85 22.47 5.12
C GLY A 71 -14.22 22.77 3.66
N ILE A 72 -14.22 21.74 2.80
CA ILE A 72 -14.53 21.81 1.37
C ILE A 72 -15.63 20.81 1.00
N THR A 73 -16.11 20.86 -0.23
CA THR A 73 -17.14 19.92 -0.71
C THR A 73 -16.54 18.55 -1.06
N PRO A 74 -17.34 17.46 -1.02
CA PRO A 74 -16.91 16.14 -1.52
C PRO A 74 -16.36 16.20 -2.95
N LYS A 75 -16.97 17.01 -3.81
CA LYS A 75 -16.50 17.18 -5.20
C LYS A 75 -15.10 17.78 -5.28
N GLU A 76 -14.79 18.79 -4.47
CA GLU A 76 -13.46 19.41 -4.43
C GLU A 76 -12.42 18.43 -3.91
N VAL A 77 -12.77 17.57 -2.92
CA VAL A 77 -11.88 16.49 -2.44
C VAL A 77 -11.51 15.55 -3.59
N ILE A 78 -12.52 14.99 -4.28
CA ILE A 78 -12.27 14.01 -5.34
C ILE A 78 -11.54 14.63 -6.53
N ASP A 79 -11.83 15.86 -6.93
CA ASP A 79 -11.13 16.53 -8.03
C ASP A 79 -9.66 16.79 -7.70
N LYS A 80 -9.34 17.15 -6.46
CA LYS A 80 -7.98 17.34 -5.97
C LYS A 80 -7.19 16.03 -6.02
N TYR A 81 -7.72 14.96 -5.41
CA TYR A 81 -6.96 13.71 -5.27
C TYR A 81 -6.95 12.86 -6.55
N ASP A 82 -8.02 12.86 -7.36
CA ASP A 82 -7.98 12.24 -8.69
C ASP A 82 -6.87 12.84 -9.55
N GLY A 83 -6.73 14.17 -9.55
CA GLY A 83 -5.66 14.85 -10.27
C GLY A 83 -4.26 14.40 -9.84
N ILE A 84 -4.01 14.30 -8.53
CA ILE A 84 -2.73 13.85 -7.98
C ILE A 84 -2.48 12.38 -8.35
N ILE A 85 -3.45 11.50 -8.15
CA ILE A 85 -3.35 10.07 -8.39
C ILE A 85 -3.09 9.78 -9.86
N ARG A 86 -3.90 10.37 -10.76
CA ARG A 86 -3.79 10.20 -12.22
C ARG A 86 -2.43 10.64 -12.73
N LYS A 87 -1.96 11.83 -12.33
CA LYS A 87 -0.65 12.33 -12.68
C LYS A 87 0.46 11.40 -12.18
N SER A 88 0.37 10.96 -10.94
CA SER A 88 1.36 10.05 -10.34
C SER A 88 1.44 8.72 -11.07
N PHE A 89 0.31 8.11 -11.44
CA PHE A 89 0.30 6.88 -12.24
C PHE A 89 0.93 7.09 -13.62
N GLN A 90 0.62 8.19 -14.28
CA GLN A 90 1.13 8.52 -15.60
C GLN A 90 2.65 8.72 -15.57
N GLU A 91 3.17 9.49 -14.61
CA GLU A 91 4.60 9.74 -14.42
C GLU A 91 5.36 8.49 -13.95
N PHE A 92 4.71 7.60 -13.21
CA PHE A 92 5.28 6.31 -12.79
C PHE A 92 5.22 5.23 -13.88
N GLY A 93 4.54 5.51 -14.99
CA GLY A 93 4.47 4.63 -16.14
C GLY A 93 3.50 3.46 -15.96
N ILE A 94 2.39 3.61 -15.23
CA ILE A 94 1.30 2.62 -15.23
C ILE A 94 0.46 2.81 -16.50
N THR A 95 0.27 1.74 -17.27
CA THR A 95 -0.27 1.80 -18.63
C THR A 95 -1.75 1.42 -18.73
N PHE A 96 -2.60 2.05 -17.93
CA PHE A 96 -4.04 1.88 -18.09
C PHE A 96 -4.51 2.31 -19.49
N ASP A 97 -5.33 1.48 -20.14
CA ASP A 97 -6.07 1.88 -21.36
C ASP A 97 -7.14 2.90 -21.00
N ASN A 98 -7.73 2.78 -19.80
CA ASN A 98 -8.59 3.81 -19.24
C ASN A 98 -8.46 3.86 -17.72
N TYR A 99 -8.39 5.09 -17.22
CA TYR A 99 -8.51 5.41 -15.80
C TYR A 99 -9.72 6.34 -15.63
N SER A 100 -10.86 5.79 -15.21
CA SER A 100 -12.15 6.47 -15.11
C SER A 100 -12.37 7.08 -13.70
N ARG A 101 -13.61 7.46 -13.42
CA ARG A 101 -14.08 8.01 -12.13
C ARG A 101 -15.49 7.52 -11.84
N THR A 102 -15.77 7.10 -10.62
CA THR A 102 -17.13 6.66 -10.25
C THR A 102 -18.16 7.80 -10.17
N SER A 103 -17.71 9.07 -10.08
CA SER A 103 -18.58 10.24 -10.14
C SER A 103 -19.03 10.65 -11.55
N ARG A 104 -18.56 9.95 -12.61
CA ARG A 104 -18.98 10.25 -14.00
C ARG A 104 -20.37 9.74 -14.33
N GLU A 105 -21.06 10.45 -15.21
CA GLU A 105 -22.40 10.11 -15.66
C GLU A 105 -22.50 8.69 -16.27
N ILE A 106 -21.50 8.27 -17.05
CA ILE A 106 -21.44 6.92 -17.63
C ILE A 106 -21.42 5.84 -16.54
N HIS A 107 -20.74 6.11 -15.41
CA HIS A 107 -20.73 5.19 -14.29
C HIS A 107 -22.07 5.21 -13.54
N HIS A 108 -22.59 6.40 -13.23
CA HIS A 108 -23.90 6.54 -12.58
C HIS A 108 -24.98 5.80 -13.35
N LYS A 109 -25.01 5.97 -14.68
CA LYS A 109 -25.95 5.24 -15.54
C LYS A 109 -25.72 3.73 -15.47
N THR A 110 -24.47 3.27 -15.61
CA THR A 110 -24.17 1.83 -15.61
C THR A 110 -24.56 1.16 -14.28
N ALA A 111 -24.21 1.77 -13.14
CA ALA A 111 -24.55 1.23 -11.83
C ALA A 111 -26.06 1.27 -11.55
N SER A 112 -26.75 2.34 -11.98
CA SER A 112 -28.20 2.43 -11.91
C SER A 112 -28.89 1.36 -12.76
N ASP A 113 -28.43 1.12 -13.99
CA ASP A 113 -28.95 0.07 -14.87
C ASP A 113 -28.78 -1.34 -14.24
N PHE A 114 -27.64 -1.60 -13.57
CA PHE A 114 -27.43 -2.83 -12.82
C PHE A 114 -28.42 -2.96 -11.66
N PHE A 115 -28.59 -1.91 -10.87
CA PHE A 115 -29.53 -1.93 -9.76
C PHE A 115 -30.97 -2.16 -10.22
N VAL A 116 -31.42 -1.41 -11.23
CA VAL A 116 -32.80 -1.54 -11.79
C VAL A 116 -33.03 -2.95 -12.32
N LYS A 117 -32.09 -3.54 -13.08
CA LYS A 117 -32.23 -4.90 -13.60
C LYS A 117 -32.40 -5.91 -12.48
N LEU A 118 -31.57 -5.89 -11.43
CA LEU A 118 -31.70 -6.80 -10.29
C LEU A 118 -33.00 -6.57 -9.50
N TYR A 119 -33.41 -5.30 -9.39
CA TYR A 119 -34.68 -4.94 -8.74
C TYR A 119 -35.91 -5.50 -9.50
N GLU A 120 -35.94 -5.32 -10.82
CA GLU A 120 -37.04 -5.83 -11.67
C GLU A 120 -37.07 -7.36 -11.73
N GLN A 121 -35.92 -8.03 -11.58
CA GLN A 121 -35.82 -9.49 -11.49
C GLN A 121 -36.28 -10.03 -10.12
N GLY A 122 -36.46 -9.16 -9.11
CA GLY A 122 -36.81 -9.57 -7.73
C GLY A 122 -35.65 -10.18 -6.96
N ASP A 123 -34.45 -9.85 -7.34
CA ASP A 123 -33.20 -10.36 -6.69
C ASP A 123 -32.88 -9.66 -5.38
N PHE A 124 -33.49 -8.52 -5.07
CA PHE A 124 -33.32 -7.85 -3.79
C PHE A 124 -34.42 -8.22 -2.77
N ILE A 125 -33.99 -8.24 -1.51
CA ILE A 125 -34.92 -8.27 -0.36
C ILE A 125 -35.07 -6.82 0.13
N GLU A 126 -36.29 -6.36 0.33
CA GLU A 126 -36.59 -5.06 0.95
C GLU A 126 -36.87 -5.27 2.45
N GLU A 127 -36.09 -4.61 3.28
CA GLU A 127 -36.26 -4.68 4.73
C GLU A 127 -36.18 -3.27 5.35
N THR A 128 -37.07 -3.07 6.33
CA THR A 128 -36.99 -1.92 7.23
C THR A 128 -36.18 -2.33 8.46
N THR A 129 -35.05 -1.66 8.66
CA THR A 129 -34.12 -1.95 9.74
C THR A 129 -33.91 -0.74 10.63
N ALA A 130 -33.63 -1.00 11.90
CA ALA A 130 -33.23 0.04 12.85
C ALA A 130 -31.76 0.44 12.59
N GLN A 131 -31.52 1.73 12.34
CA GLN A 131 -30.20 2.30 12.12
C GLN A 131 -29.91 3.41 13.12
N LEU A 132 -28.63 3.64 13.42
CA LEU A 132 -28.22 4.72 14.30
C LEU A 132 -28.44 6.09 13.63
N TYR A 133 -28.96 7.04 14.38
CA TYR A 133 -29.30 8.37 13.92
C TYR A 133 -28.76 9.43 14.88
N ASP A 134 -28.13 10.44 14.35
CA ASP A 134 -27.64 11.61 15.08
C ASP A 134 -28.72 12.70 15.07
N GLU A 135 -29.31 12.97 16.23
CA GLU A 135 -30.39 13.98 16.33
C GLU A 135 -29.88 15.41 16.16
N GLU A 136 -28.60 15.67 16.50
CA GLU A 136 -28.00 16.99 16.36
C GLU A 136 -27.59 17.26 14.90
N ALA A 137 -26.93 16.30 14.25
CA ALA A 137 -26.58 16.38 12.85
C ALA A 137 -27.76 16.12 11.90
N LYS A 138 -28.91 15.62 12.43
CA LYS A 138 -30.12 15.26 11.68
C LYS A 138 -29.88 14.29 10.52
N GLN A 139 -29.01 13.32 10.72
CA GLN A 139 -28.69 12.33 9.69
C GLN A 139 -28.49 10.92 10.29
N PHE A 140 -28.70 9.90 9.46
CA PHE A 140 -28.31 8.54 9.77
C PHE A 140 -26.80 8.38 9.84
N LEU A 141 -26.31 7.51 10.73
CA LEU A 141 -24.92 7.26 10.95
C LEU A 141 -24.53 5.92 10.31
N ALA A 142 -24.12 5.97 9.06
CA ALA A 142 -23.62 4.81 8.35
C ALA A 142 -22.11 4.61 8.60
N ASP A 143 -21.71 3.35 8.68
CA ASP A 143 -20.31 2.92 8.59
C ASP A 143 -19.36 3.72 9.54
N ARG A 144 -18.47 4.55 9.01
CA ARG A 144 -17.46 5.31 9.77
C ARG A 144 -17.99 6.59 10.43
N PHE A 145 -19.25 6.90 10.28
CA PHE A 145 -19.89 7.96 11.07
C PHE A 145 -20.18 7.53 12.50
N VAL A 146 -19.95 6.25 12.85
CA VAL A 146 -20.06 5.71 14.20
C VAL A 146 -18.75 5.09 14.65
N VAL A 147 -18.38 5.37 15.88
CA VAL A 147 -17.26 4.73 16.58
C VAL A 147 -17.77 4.16 17.91
N GLY A 148 -17.21 3.03 18.33
CA GLY A 148 -17.58 2.39 19.59
C GLY A 148 -16.71 1.18 19.88
N THR A 149 -17.03 0.43 20.94
CA THR A 149 -16.26 -0.74 21.32
C THR A 149 -16.66 -1.96 20.48
N CYS A 150 -15.67 -2.62 19.88
CA CYS A 150 -15.87 -3.84 19.09
C CYS A 150 -16.40 -4.98 19.97
N PRO A 151 -17.55 -5.61 19.62
CA PRO A 151 -18.11 -6.70 20.42
C PRO A 151 -17.27 -7.99 20.38
N LYS A 152 -16.37 -8.12 19.38
CA LYS A 152 -15.53 -9.33 19.20
C LYS A 152 -14.18 -9.25 19.93
N CYS A 153 -13.50 -8.13 19.89
CA CYS A 153 -12.14 -8.01 20.45
C CYS A 153 -11.99 -6.97 21.54
N GLY A 154 -13.02 -6.18 21.86
CA GLY A 154 -12.98 -5.14 22.89
C GLY A 154 -12.23 -3.87 22.52
N HIS A 155 -11.82 -3.69 21.28
CA HIS A 155 -11.18 -2.45 20.82
C HIS A 155 -12.17 -1.28 20.90
N GLU A 156 -11.78 -0.18 21.58
CA GLU A 156 -12.70 0.92 21.91
C GLU A 156 -12.96 1.89 20.75
N GLU A 157 -12.14 1.84 19.68
CA GLU A 157 -12.22 2.72 18.51
C GLU A 157 -12.61 1.95 17.24
N ALA A 158 -13.52 0.98 17.34
CA ALA A 158 -14.01 0.25 16.17
C ALA A 158 -15.06 1.07 15.43
N TYR A 159 -14.96 1.12 14.10
CA TYR A 159 -15.97 1.74 13.24
C TYR A 159 -17.16 0.82 12.99
N GLY A 160 -18.28 1.41 12.52
CA GLY A 160 -19.52 0.69 12.32
C GLY A 160 -19.53 -0.29 11.15
N ASP A 161 -18.55 -0.24 10.25
CA ASP A 161 -18.39 -1.17 9.12
C ASP A 161 -17.37 -2.29 9.40
N GLN A 162 -16.28 -1.96 10.07
CA GLN A 162 -15.18 -2.88 10.33
C GLN A 162 -14.36 -2.47 11.56
N CYS A 163 -13.91 -3.45 12.33
CA CYS A 163 -12.93 -3.21 13.37
C CYS A 163 -11.51 -3.21 12.80
N GLU A 164 -10.80 -2.09 12.87
CA GLU A 164 -9.44 -1.97 12.33
C GLU A 164 -8.40 -2.82 13.10
N ASN A 165 -8.70 -3.20 14.33
CA ASN A 165 -7.81 -4.03 15.14
C ASN A 165 -7.90 -5.52 14.78
N CYS A 166 -9.10 -6.11 14.74
CA CYS A 166 -9.28 -7.54 14.48
C CYS A 166 -9.76 -7.87 13.06
N GLY A 167 -10.03 -6.86 12.22
CA GLY A 167 -10.49 -7.03 10.84
C GLY A 167 -11.91 -7.56 10.69
N SER A 168 -12.67 -7.72 11.78
CA SER A 168 -14.04 -8.23 11.72
C SER A 168 -14.98 -7.21 11.11
N THR A 169 -15.83 -7.65 10.18
CA THR A 169 -16.95 -6.86 9.69
C THR A 169 -17.98 -6.68 10.80
N LEU A 170 -18.50 -5.46 10.94
CA LEU A 170 -19.47 -5.05 11.95
C LEU A 170 -20.69 -4.41 11.28
N ASN A 171 -21.80 -4.30 12.01
CA ASN A 171 -22.85 -3.33 11.73
C ASN A 171 -22.74 -2.23 12.79
N ALA A 172 -23.06 -1.00 12.42
CA ALA A 172 -22.98 0.15 13.33
C ALA A 172 -23.80 -0.08 14.63
N THR A 173 -24.91 -0.79 14.53
CA THR A 173 -25.79 -1.17 15.65
C THR A 173 -25.20 -2.24 16.58
N ASP A 174 -24.16 -2.96 16.17
CA ASP A 174 -23.53 -3.99 16.99
C ASP A 174 -22.45 -3.42 17.92
N LEU A 175 -22.02 -2.17 17.70
CA LEU A 175 -21.02 -1.51 18.53
C LEU A 175 -21.53 -1.31 19.96
N ILE A 176 -20.65 -1.54 20.93
CA ILE A 176 -20.91 -1.25 22.34
C ILE A 176 -20.56 0.22 22.58
N ASN A 177 -21.45 0.96 23.27
CA ASN A 177 -21.32 2.40 23.54
C ASN A 177 -21.02 3.24 22.27
N PRO A 178 -21.87 3.14 21.22
CA PRO A 178 -21.66 3.87 19.99
C PRO A 178 -21.72 5.39 20.19
N LYS A 179 -20.84 6.12 19.48
CA LYS A 179 -20.82 7.60 19.43
C LYS A 179 -20.77 8.06 17.99
N SER A 180 -21.46 9.16 17.72
CA SER A 180 -21.34 9.85 16.44
C SER A 180 -19.93 10.43 16.28
N THR A 181 -19.27 10.18 15.16
CA THR A 181 -17.99 10.83 14.82
C THR A 181 -18.19 12.25 14.32
N ILE A 182 -19.44 12.68 14.10
CA ILE A 182 -19.80 14.00 13.60
C ILE A 182 -19.97 15.01 14.74
N THR A 183 -20.74 14.61 15.77
CA THR A 183 -21.11 15.48 16.90
C THR A 183 -20.54 15.02 18.24
N GLY A 184 -20.05 13.79 18.33
CA GLY A 184 -19.61 13.16 19.58
C GLY A 184 -20.77 12.66 20.45
N THR A 185 -22.04 12.88 20.06
CA THR A 185 -23.21 12.50 20.84
C THR A 185 -23.49 11.00 20.76
N VAL A 186 -24.23 10.47 21.73
CA VAL A 186 -24.76 9.11 21.69
C VAL A 186 -25.94 9.09 20.71
N PRO A 187 -25.89 8.27 19.65
CA PRO A 187 -26.96 8.23 18.66
C PRO A 187 -28.23 7.60 19.18
N THR A 188 -29.37 7.98 18.60
CA THR A 188 -30.66 7.31 18.73
C THR A 188 -30.83 6.25 17.66
N THR A 189 -31.91 5.50 17.69
CA THR A 189 -32.23 4.51 16.67
C THR A 189 -33.49 4.94 15.92
N LYS A 190 -33.45 4.94 14.57
CA LYS A 190 -34.60 5.19 13.70
C LYS A 190 -34.74 4.07 12.67
N GLU A 191 -35.96 3.78 12.28
CA GLU A 191 -36.22 2.83 11.20
C GLU A 191 -36.00 3.46 9.83
N THR A 192 -35.34 2.70 8.95
CA THR A 192 -35.15 3.07 7.55
C THR A 192 -35.19 1.84 6.66
N LYS A 193 -35.74 1.99 5.44
CA LYS A 193 -35.88 0.93 4.46
C LYS A 193 -34.60 0.82 3.61
N HIS A 194 -34.12 -0.41 3.42
CA HIS A 194 -32.98 -0.70 2.55
C HIS A 194 -33.25 -1.92 1.66
N TRP A 195 -32.46 -2.01 0.57
CA TRP A 195 -32.42 -3.16 -0.32
C TRP A 195 -31.20 -4.00 0.02
N PHE A 196 -31.39 -5.33 0.05
CA PHE A 196 -30.37 -6.31 0.41
C PHE A 196 -30.17 -7.31 -0.72
N LEU A 197 -28.91 -7.54 -1.10
CA LEU A 197 -28.55 -8.67 -1.96
C LEU A 197 -28.54 -9.94 -1.10
N PRO A 198 -29.38 -10.95 -1.39
CA PRO A 198 -29.45 -12.19 -0.62
C PRO A 198 -28.31 -13.14 -1.01
N LEU A 199 -27.10 -12.89 -0.47
CA LEU A 199 -25.89 -13.67 -0.78
C LEU A 199 -26.05 -15.17 -0.46
N ASP A 200 -26.88 -15.54 0.50
CA ASP A 200 -27.22 -16.91 0.84
C ASP A 200 -27.82 -17.68 -0.34
N ARG A 201 -28.54 -17.02 -1.25
CA ARG A 201 -29.08 -17.66 -2.49
C ARG A 201 -27.97 -18.06 -3.47
N TYR A 202 -26.79 -17.43 -3.38
CA TYR A 202 -25.66 -17.68 -4.25
C TYR A 202 -24.59 -18.58 -3.60
N GLU A 203 -24.81 -19.05 -2.38
CA GLU A 203 -23.82 -19.82 -1.61
C GLU A 203 -23.41 -21.12 -2.30
N ASP A 204 -24.36 -21.90 -2.82
CA ASP A 204 -24.06 -23.16 -3.53
C ASP A 204 -23.28 -22.92 -4.81
N PHE A 205 -23.65 -21.87 -5.57
CA PHE A 205 -22.89 -21.44 -6.76
C PHE A 205 -21.45 -21.04 -6.39
N LEU A 206 -21.27 -20.23 -5.35
CA LEU A 206 -19.94 -19.78 -4.91
C LEU A 206 -19.09 -20.93 -4.35
N LYS A 207 -19.71 -21.90 -3.66
CA LYS A 207 -19.04 -23.13 -3.23
C LYS A 207 -18.51 -23.94 -4.41
N GLU A 208 -19.34 -24.19 -5.40
CA GLU A 208 -18.92 -24.95 -6.58
C GLU A 208 -17.86 -24.19 -7.38
N TRP A 209 -18.08 -22.91 -7.64
CA TRP A 209 -17.19 -22.11 -8.45
C TRP A 209 -15.83 -21.90 -7.77
N ILE A 210 -15.79 -21.48 -6.48
CA ILE A 210 -14.54 -21.16 -5.79
C ILE A 210 -13.90 -22.43 -5.21
N LEU A 211 -14.65 -23.18 -4.35
CA LEU A 211 -14.02 -24.23 -3.53
C LEU A 211 -13.72 -25.49 -4.34
N VAL A 212 -14.42 -25.71 -5.46
CA VAL A 212 -14.15 -26.81 -6.38
C VAL A 212 -13.39 -26.32 -7.61
N GLY A 213 -13.87 -25.28 -8.27
CA GLY A 213 -13.34 -24.76 -9.54
C GLY A 213 -11.96 -24.14 -9.43
N HIS A 214 -11.71 -23.34 -8.39
CA HIS A 214 -10.48 -22.55 -8.23
C HIS A 214 -9.56 -23.01 -7.09
N LYS A 215 -9.75 -24.20 -6.56
CA LYS A 215 -8.93 -24.76 -5.47
C LYS A 215 -7.43 -24.83 -5.77
N SER A 216 -7.06 -25.04 -7.02
CA SER A 216 -5.66 -25.32 -7.43
C SER A 216 -4.96 -24.16 -8.10
N ASP A 217 -5.66 -23.09 -8.49
CA ASP A 217 -5.14 -22.00 -9.30
C ASP A 217 -5.22 -20.62 -8.62
N TRP A 218 -6.16 -20.42 -7.71
CA TRP A 218 -6.15 -19.21 -6.90
C TRP A 218 -5.09 -19.27 -5.79
N LYS A 219 -4.57 -18.09 -5.42
CA LYS A 219 -3.62 -18.01 -4.32
C LYS A 219 -4.23 -18.54 -3.02
N PRO A 220 -3.42 -19.21 -2.14
CA PRO A 220 -3.92 -19.79 -0.90
C PRO A 220 -4.61 -18.81 0.05
N ASN A 221 -4.16 -17.55 0.11
CA ASN A 221 -4.80 -16.52 0.93
C ASN A 221 -6.19 -16.15 0.40
N VAL A 222 -6.34 -16.01 -0.92
CA VAL A 222 -7.64 -15.74 -1.56
C VAL A 222 -8.61 -16.89 -1.32
N TYR A 223 -8.17 -18.10 -1.65
CA TYR A 223 -8.98 -19.29 -1.45
C TYR A 223 -9.38 -19.49 0.02
N GLY A 224 -8.42 -19.32 0.94
CA GLY A 224 -8.63 -19.49 2.37
C GLY A 224 -9.64 -18.50 2.95
N GLN A 225 -9.56 -17.23 2.55
CA GLN A 225 -10.51 -16.20 3.00
C GLN A 225 -11.92 -16.43 2.45
N CYS A 226 -12.03 -16.78 1.17
CA CYS A 226 -13.32 -17.13 0.57
C CYS A 226 -13.95 -18.35 1.26
N LYS A 227 -13.14 -19.39 1.51
CA LYS A 227 -13.59 -20.58 2.24
C LYS A 227 -14.10 -20.25 3.63
N SER A 228 -13.39 -19.42 4.39
CA SER A 228 -13.83 -19.00 5.73
C SER A 228 -15.18 -18.31 5.68
N TRP A 229 -15.38 -17.40 4.76
CA TRP A 229 -16.64 -16.67 4.60
C TRP A 229 -17.82 -17.58 4.23
N ILE A 230 -17.58 -18.52 3.31
CA ILE A 230 -18.60 -19.50 2.88
C ILE A 230 -18.93 -20.49 4.01
N ASP A 231 -17.91 -20.95 4.74
CA ASP A 231 -18.11 -21.89 5.87
C ASP A 231 -18.88 -21.24 7.05
N ASP A 232 -18.71 -19.92 7.26
CA ASP A 232 -19.44 -19.14 8.27
C ASP A 232 -20.91 -18.90 7.89
N GLY A 233 -21.29 -19.21 6.64
CA GLY A 233 -22.62 -18.99 6.05
C GLY A 233 -22.82 -17.55 5.58
N LEU A 234 -23.18 -17.41 4.30
CA LEU A 234 -23.41 -16.11 3.69
C LEU A 234 -24.74 -15.51 4.15
N LYS A 235 -24.77 -14.20 4.36
CA LYS A 235 -25.97 -13.47 4.83
C LYS A 235 -26.32 -12.35 3.85
N PRO A 236 -27.60 -11.94 3.77
CA PRO A 236 -28.00 -10.78 2.98
C PRO A 236 -27.17 -9.53 3.33
N ARG A 237 -26.81 -8.76 2.31
CA ARG A 237 -25.98 -7.56 2.44
C ARG A 237 -26.72 -6.36 1.88
N ALA A 238 -26.82 -5.28 2.67
CA ALA A 238 -27.44 -4.04 2.22
C ALA A 238 -26.62 -3.42 1.07
N VAL A 239 -27.30 -3.07 -0.02
CA VAL A 239 -26.73 -2.46 -1.23
C VAL A 239 -27.08 -0.98 -1.35
N THR A 240 -27.69 -0.40 -0.31
CA THR A 240 -28.05 1.02 -0.23
C THR A 240 -27.64 1.61 1.13
N ARG A 241 -27.47 2.95 1.17
CA ARG A 241 -27.14 3.71 2.39
C ARG A 241 -27.92 5.01 2.44
N ASP A 242 -28.26 5.47 3.65
CA ASP A 242 -28.78 6.81 3.90
C ASP A 242 -27.61 7.80 3.93
N LEU A 243 -27.27 8.34 2.77
CA LEU A 243 -26.16 9.29 2.55
C LEU A 243 -26.54 10.27 1.44
N ASP A 244 -25.94 11.45 1.47
CA ASP A 244 -26.14 12.50 0.47
C ASP A 244 -25.14 12.43 -0.69
N TRP A 245 -24.02 11.70 -0.53
CA TRP A 245 -22.95 11.60 -1.52
C TRP A 245 -22.78 10.20 -2.05
N GLY A 246 -23.13 10.00 -3.31
CA GLY A 246 -23.12 8.72 -4.02
C GLY A 246 -24.11 8.72 -5.18
N ILE A 247 -24.36 7.55 -5.77
CA ILE A 247 -25.34 7.36 -6.84
C ILE A 247 -26.74 7.24 -6.20
N PRO A 248 -27.69 8.13 -6.53
CA PRO A 248 -29.05 8.03 -6.00
C PRO A 248 -29.70 6.68 -6.33
N VAL A 249 -30.43 6.10 -5.38
CA VAL A 249 -31.17 4.86 -5.61
C VAL A 249 -32.25 5.09 -6.67
N PRO A 250 -32.24 4.35 -7.80
CA PRO A 250 -33.02 4.72 -9.00
C PRO A 250 -34.45 4.13 -9.03
N VAL A 251 -35.01 3.79 -7.86
CA VAL A 251 -36.35 3.18 -7.73
C VAL A 251 -37.21 3.91 -6.72
N GLU A 252 -38.54 3.72 -6.77
CA GLU A 252 -39.49 4.32 -5.84
C GLU A 252 -39.17 3.96 -4.37
N GLY A 253 -39.21 4.96 -3.49
CA GLY A 253 -38.83 4.81 -2.06
C GLY A 253 -37.31 4.91 -1.83
N GLY A 254 -36.53 5.27 -2.86
CA GLY A 254 -35.09 5.49 -2.78
C GLY A 254 -34.68 6.92 -2.43
N GLU A 255 -35.63 7.81 -2.15
CA GLU A 255 -35.38 9.23 -1.85
C GLU A 255 -34.50 9.37 -0.60
N GLY A 256 -33.44 10.20 -0.69
CA GLY A 256 -32.44 10.39 0.39
C GLY A 256 -31.51 9.21 0.61
N LYS A 257 -31.44 8.29 -0.35
CA LYS A 257 -30.54 7.14 -0.32
C LYS A 257 -29.66 7.06 -1.54
N VAL A 258 -28.48 6.48 -1.36
CA VAL A 258 -27.54 6.18 -2.44
C VAL A 258 -27.20 4.70 -2.50
N LEU A 259 -26.70 4.25 -3.63
CA LEU A 259 -26.11 2.92 -3.76
C LEU A 259 -24.90 2.84 -2.84
N TYR A 260 -24.73 1.67 -2.19
CA TYR A 260 -23.58 1.42 -1.34
C TYR A 260 -22.31 1.33 -2.17
N VAL A 261 -21.25 2.02 -1.74
CA VAL A 261 -19.97 2.10 -2.48
C VAL A 261 -19.42 0.73 -2.90
N TRP A 262 -19.60 -0.30 -2.09
CA TRP A 262 -19.14 -1.66 -2.41
C TRP A 262 -20.06 -2.40 -3.41
N PHE A 263 -21.25 -1.87 -3.71
CA PHE A 263 -22.07 -2.30 -4.83
C PHE A 263 -21.66 -1.57 -6.13
N ASP A 264 -21.49 -0.26 -6.07
CA ASP A 264 -21.22 0.53 -7.27
C ASP A 264 -19.75 0.48 -7.71
N ALA A 265 -18.76 0.50 -6.80
CA ALA A 265 -17.36 0.58 -7.14
C ALA A 265 -16.87 -0.54 -8.11
N PRO A 266 -17.19 -1.84 -7.90
CA PRO A 266 -16.77 -2.88 -8.84
C PRO A 266 -17.40 -2.73 -10.24
N ILE A 267 -18.60 -2.16 -10.35
CA ILE A 267 -19.24 -1.83 -11.63
C ILE A 267 -18.42 -0.75 -12.37
N GLY A 268 -17.60 0.00 -11.64
CA GLY A 268 -16.65 0.98 -12.17
C GLY A 268 -15.69 0.41 -13.21
N TYR A 269 -15.32 -0.85 -13.10
CA TYR A 269 -14.50 -1.51 -14.13
C TYR A 269 -15.25 -1.63 -15.46
N ILE A 270 -16.53 -1.97 -15.41
CA ILE A 270 -17.39 -2.10 -16.60
C ILE A 270 -17.59 -0.72 -17.24
N SER A 271 -17.93 0.29 -16.45
CA SER A 271 -18.11 1.66 -16.95
C SER A 271 -16.80 2.25 -17.50
N SER A 272 -15.64 1.93 -16.88
CA SER A 272 -14.34 2.31 -17.41
C SER A 272 -14.03 1.65 -18.76
N THR A 273 -14.40 0.38 -18.93
CA THR A 273 -14.26 -0.33 -20.21
C THR A 273 -15.20 0.26 -21.28
N LYS A 274 -16.43 0.61 -20.92
CA LYS A 274 -17.38 1.30 -21.83
C LYS A 274 -16.81 2.64 -22.30
N GLU A 275 -16.29 3.46 -21.38
CA GLU A 275 -15.69 4.75 -21.69
C GLU A 275 -14.47 4.62 -22.62
N TRP A 276 -13.60 3.63 -22.36
CA TRP A 276 -12.49 3.30 -23.24
C TRP A 276 -12.94 2.90 -24.63
N ALA A 277 -13.89 1.97 -24.71
CA ALA A 277 -14.38 1.46 -25.97
C ALA A 277 -15.07 2.56 -26.82
N GLU A 278 -15.87 3.43 -26.16
CA GLU A 278 -16.48 4.59 -26.82
C GLU A 278 -15.42 5.54 -27.41
N ARG A 279 -14.36 5.83 -26.65
CA ARG A 279 -13.25 6.68 -27.11
C ARG A 279 -12.49 6.07 -28.28
N GLU A 280 -12.24 4.76 -28.26
CA GLU A 280 -11.47 4.04 -29.28
C GLU A 280 -12.34 3.53 -30.45
N GLY A 281 -13.66 3.74 -30.42
CA GLY A 281 -14.59 3.21 -31.45
C GLY A 281 -14.67 1.68 -31.43
N LYS A 282 -14.49 1.04 -30.30
CA LYS A 282 -14.54 -0.42 -30.09
C LYS A 282 -15.86 -0.86 -29.47
N ASP A 283 -16.13 -2.16 -29.50
CA ASP A 283 -17.18 -2.79 -28.74
C ASP A 283 -16.62 -3.24 -27.38
N TRP A 284 -17.27 -2.81 -26.28
CA TRP A 284 -16.89 -3.17 -24.91
C TRP A 284 -17.42 -4.53 -24.48
N GLU A 285 -18.53 -5.01 -25.08
CA GLU A 285 -19.23 -6.21 -24.63
C GLU A 285 -18.35 -7.46 -24.65
N PRO A 286 -17.54 -7.74 -25.70
CA PRO A 286 -16.67 -8.91 -25.72
C PRO A 286 -15.73 -9.00 -24.53
N TYR A 287 -15.28 -7.87 -23.96
CA TYR A 287 -14.37 -7.85 -22.82
C TYR A 287 -15.04 -8.27 -21.48
N TRP A 288 -16.37 -8.29 -21.43
CA TRP A 288 -17.12 -8.60 -20.21
C TRP A 288 -18.15 -9.70 -20.36
N LYS A 289 -18.48 -10.12 -21.59
CA LYS A 289 -19.58 -11.05 -21.87
C LYS A 289 -19.16 -12.26 -22.72
N ASP A 290 -18.02 -12.21 -23.39
CA ASP A 290 -17.54 -13.32 -24.22
C ASP A 290 -16.72 -14.30 -23.36
N GLU A 291 -17.11 -15.58 -23.36
CA GLU A 291 -16.43 -16.65 -22.63
C GLU A 291 -14.97 -16.88 -23.09
N ASN A 292 -14.58 -16.40 -24.28
CA ASN A 292 -13.18 -16.41 -24.75
C ASN A 292 -12.33 -15.26 -24.17
N THR A 293 -12.87 -14.44 -23.30
CA THR A 293 -12.15 -13.37 -22.58
C THR A 293 -11.72 -13.84 -21.20
N LYS A 294 -10.45 -13.67 -20.88
CA LYS A 294 -9.90 -13.90 -19.53
C LYS A 294 -9.99 -12.63 -18.69
N LEU A 295 -10.87 -12.64 -17.69
CA LEU A 295 -11.02 -11.55 -16.72
C LEU A 295 -10.12 -11.81 -15.50
N VAL A 296 -9.27 -10.83 -15.15
CA VAL A 296 -8.37 -10.91 -14.00
C VAL A 296 -8.46 -9.62 -13.17
N HIS A 297 -8.71 -9.76 -11.87
CA HIS A 297 -8.78 -8.64 -10.92
C HIS A 297 -7.54 -8.59 -10.04
N PHE A 298 -6.68 -7.57 -10.18
CA PHE A 298 -5.57 -7.31 -9.27
C PHE A 298 -6.03 -6.45 -8.10
N ILE A 299 -5.89 -6.98 -6.87
CA ILE A 299 -6.42 -6.36 -5.67
C ILE A 299 -5.47 -6.51 -4.47
N GLY A 300 -5.70 -5.75 -3.40
CA GLY A 300 -5.17 -6.03 -2.06
C GLY A 300 -6.06 -7.04 -1.31
N LYS A 301 -5.53 -7.69 -0.28
CA LYS A 301 -6.25 -8.71 0.51
C LYS A 301 -7.54 -8.22 1.17
N ASP A 302 -7.61 -6.95 1.47
CA ASP A 302 -8.79 -6.27 2.03
C ASP A 302 -9.99 -6.26 1.08
N ASN A 303 -9.76 -6.44 -0.23
CA ASN A 303 -10.78 -6.45 -1.27
C ASN A 303 -11.21 -7.85 -1.72
N ILE A 304 -10.68 -8.93 -1.13
CA ILE A 304 -10.96 -10.31 -1.55
C ILE A 304 -12.45 -10.62 -1.51
N VAL A 305 -13.13 -10.32 -0.42
CA VAL A 305 -14.57 -10.64 -0.26
C VAL A 305 -15.41 -9.94 -1.34
N PHE A 306 -15.08 -8.69 -1.65
CA PHE A 306 -15.84 -7.92 -2.64
C PHE A 306 -15.65 -8.44 -4.06
N HIS A 307 -14.43 -8.84 -4.44
CA HIS A 307 -14.12 -9.30 -5.79
C HIS A 307 -14.33 -10.81 -6.01
N CYS A 308 -14.33 -11.61 -4.93
CA CYS A 308 -14.48 -13.05 -5.05
C CYS A 308 -15.86 -13.57 -4.64
N ILE A 309 -16.64 -12.82 -3.85
CA ILE A 309 -17.95 -13.24 -3.35
C ILE A 309 -19.04 -12.28 -3.82
N ILE A 310 -18.95 -10.99 -3.44
CA ILE A 310 -20.05 -10.04 -3.66
C ILE A 310 -20.22 -9.70 -5.14
N PHE A 311 -19.16 -9.26 -5.79
CA PHE A 311 -19.22 -8.88 -7.20
C PHE A 311 -19.55 -10.06 -8.12
N PRO A 312 -18.96 -11.27 -7.96
CA PRO A 312 -19.40 -12.45 -8.71
C PRO A 312 -20.88 -12.83 -8.48
N ALA A 313 -21.41 -12.64 -7.25
CA ALA A 313 -22.83 -12.85 -7.00
C ALA A 313 -23.70 -11.83 -7.77
N ILE A 314 -23.27 -10.55 -7.82
CA ILE A 314 -23.94 -9.50 -8.62
C ILE A 314 -23.89 -9.84 -10.11
N LEU A 315 -22.73 -10.23 -10.64
CA LEU A 315 -22.58 -10.62 -12.05
C LEU A 315 -23.44 -11.85 -12.39
N LYS A 316 -23.47 -12.83 -11.50
CA LYS A 316 -24.30 -14.04 -11.63
C LYS A 316 -25.81 -13.71 -11.60
N ALA A 317 -26.24 -12.81 -10.70
CA ALA A 317 -27.61 -12.33 -10.63
C ALA A 317 -28.01 -11.61 -11.92
N HIS A 318 -27.14 -10.75 -12.45
CA HIS A 318 -27.36 -10.04 -13.70
C HIS A 318 -27.49 -11.00 -14.90
N GLY A 319 -26.70 -12.07 -14.95
CA GLY A 319 -26.84 -13.17 -15.90
C GLY A 319 -26.04 -13.06 -17.20
N ASP A 320 -25.55 -11.87 -17.57
CA ASP A 320 -24.95 -11.63 -18.89
C ASP A 320 -23.41 -11.50 -18.86
N TYR A 321 -22.77 -11.55 -17.70
CA TYR A 321 -21.36 -11.26 -17.51
C TYR A 321 -20.53 -12.52 -17.23
N ILE A 322 -19.29 -12.52 -17.72
CA ILE A 322 -18.30 -13.53 -17.35
C ILE A 322 -17.81 -13.32 -15.91
N LEU A 323 -17.29 -14.37 -15.32
CA LEU A 323 -16.70 -14.35 -13.98
C LEU A 323 -15.18 -14.25 -14.06
N PRO A 324 -14.50 -13.73 -13.02
CA PRO A 324 -13.05 -13.65 -13.03
C PRO A 324 -12.39 -15.03 -13.03
N GLU A 325 -11.50 -15.25 -13.99
CA GLU A 325 -10.67 -16.46 -14.06
C GLU A 325 -9.66 -16.51 -12.91
N ASN A 326 -9.13 -15.35 -12.50
CA ASN A 326 -8.23 -15.25 -11.36
C ASN A 326 -8.35 -13.90 -10.64
N VAL A 327 -8.07 -13.92 -9.35
CA VAL A 327 -8.04 -12.72 -8.49
C VAL A 327 -6.74 -12.75 -7.68
N PRO A 328 -5.61 -12.34 -8.29
CA PRO A 328 -4.32 -12.29 -7.60
C PRO A 328 -4.28 -11.18 -6.57
N ALA A 329 -4.58 -11.51 -5.32
CA ALA A 329 -4.49 -10.59 -4.20
C ALA A 329 -3.12 -10.69 -3.51
N ASN A 330 -2.53 -9.54 -3.21
CA ASN A 330 -1.33 -9.44 -2.40
C ASN A 330 -1.67 -9.07 -0.94
N GLU A 331 -0.78 -9.47 -0.03
CA GLU A 331 -0.77 -9.09 1.37
C GLU A 331 -0.32 -7.62 1.55
N PHE A 332 -0.12 -7.15 2.80
CA PHE A 332 0.29 -5.78 3.05
C PHE A 332 1.80 -5.58 2.95
N LEU A 333 2.20 -4.42 2.44
CA LEU A 333 3.56 -3.92 2.54
C LEU A 333 3.65 -3.00 3.76
N ASN A 334 4.64 -3.22 4.62
CA ASN A 334 4.99 -2.34 5.73
C ASN A 334 6.08 -1.34 5.30
N LEU A 335 6.35 -0.37 6.15
CA LEU A 335 7.40 0.64 5.97
C LEU A 335 8.24 0.72 7.26
N GLU A 336 9.55 0.40 7.15
CA GLU A 336 10.49 0.41 8.29
C GLU A 336 9.92 -0.36 9.50
N GLY A 337 9.38 -1.57 9.25
CA GLY A 337 8.81 -2.45 10.26
C GLY A 337 7.43 -2.07 10.79
N ASN A 338 6.83 -0.99 10.30
CA ASN A 338 5.52 -0.50 10.75
C ASN A 338 4.48 -0.56 9.62
N LYS A 339 3.21 -0.74 9.99
CA LYS A 339 2.09 -0.72 9.04
C LYS A 339 1.99 0.67 8.40
N LEU A 340 1.87 0.72 7.07
CA LEU A 340 1.56 1.95 6.34
C LEU A 340 0.22 2.54 6.82
N SER A 341 0.16 3.85 6.99
CA SER A 341 -1.01 4.54 7.51
C SER A 341 -1.20 5.91 6.88
N THR A 342 -2.26 6.05 6.10
CA THR A 342 -2.66 7.32 5.48
C THR A 342 -3.04 8.36 6.54
N SER A 343 -3.79 7.97 7.57
CA SER A 343 -4.26 8.87 8.63
C SER A 343 -3.13 9.42 9.50
N LYS A 344 -2.07 8.62 9.71
CA LYS A 344 -0.86 8.99 10.49
C LYS A 344 0.26 9.55 9.61
N ASN A 345 0.02 9.75 8.31
CA ASN A 345 1.04 10.16 7.34
C ASN A 345 2.32 9.28 7.37
N TRP A 346 2.19 8.01 7.80
CA TRP A 346 3.28 7.03 7.82
C TRP A 346 3.30 6.28 6.49
N ALA A 347 3.87 6.91 5.47
CA ALA A 347 3.87 6.37 4.11
C ALA A 347 5.00 6.98 3.27
N VAL A 348 5.36 6.30 2.18
CA VAL A 348 6.09 6.89 1.06
C VAL A 348 5.06 7.18 -0.03
N TRP A 349 4.77 8.44 -0.22
CA TRP A 349 3.79 8.92 -1.21
C TRP A 349 4.39 8.94 -2.61
N LEU A 350 3.65 8.43 -3.60
CA LEU A 350 4.20 8.32 -4.95
C LEU A 350 4.54 9.68 -5.58
N HIS A 351 3.66 10.68 -5.42
CA HIS A 351 3.92 12.01 -5.98
C HIS A 351 5.17 12.67 -5.38
N GLU A 352 5.40 12.52 -4.05
CA GLU A 352 6.60 13.02 -3.38
C GLU A 352 7.84 12.25 -3.81
N TYR A 353 7.74 10.91 -3.93
CA TYR A 353 8.83 10.09 -4.44
C TYR A 353 9.30 10.52 -5.84
N LEU A 354 8.36 10.81 -6.75
CA LEU A 354 8.67 11.23 -8.12
C LEU A 354 9.38 12.58 -8.17
N GLU A 355 9.11 13.47 -7.21
CA GLU A 355 9.79 14.76 -7.07
C GLU A 355 11.19 14.61 -6.42
N GLU A 356 11.31 13.75 -5.40
CA GLU A 356 12.54 13.56 -4.61
C GLU A 356 13.55 12.64 -5.31
N PHE A 357 13.09 11.71 -6.15
CA PHE A 357 13.91 10.76 -6.91
C PHE A 357 13.60 10.83 -8.42
N PRO A 358 13.91 11.95 -9.09
CA PRO A 358 13.63 12.08 -10.52
C PRO A 358 14.37 11.02 -11.34
N ASP A 359 13.74 10.52 -12.40
CA ASP A 359 14.21 9.46 -13.29
C ASP A 359 14.54 8.11 -12.62
N MET A 360 14.00 7.86 -11.41
CA MET A 360 14.22 6.63 -10.67
C MET A 360 12.95 5.76 -10.52
N GLN A 361 11.97 5.91 -11.43
CA GLN A 361 10.74 5.13 -11.43
C GLN A 361 11.00 3.62 -11.44
N ASP A 362 11.90 3.15 -12.29
CA ASP A 362 12.25 1.73 -12.41
C ASP A 362 12.97 1.19 -11.17
N VAL A 363 13.69 2.02 -10.44
CA VAL A 363 14.31 1.61 -9.17
C VAL A 363 13.24 1.27 -8.14
N LEU A 364 12.20 2.11 -8.03
CA LEU A 364 11.07 1.82 -7.15
C LEU A 364 10.28 0.62 -7.65
N ARG A 365 9.97 0.52 -8.95
CA ARG A 365 9.28 -0.63 -9.55
C ARG A 365 10.02 -1.94 -9.24
N TYR A 366 11.35 -1.96 -9.42
CA TYR A 366 12.19 -3.11 -9.11
C TYR A 366 12.14 -3.49 -7.63
N THR A 367 12.32 -2.52 -6.75
CA THR A 367 12.29 -2.75 -5.29
C THR A 367 10.94 -3.28 -4.84
N LEU A 368 9.83 -2.69 -5.33
CA LEU A 368 8.48 -3.13 -4.99
C LEU A 368 8.17 -4.52 -5.55
N THR A 369 8.66 -4.86 -6.74
CA THR A 369 8.53 -6.19 -7.32
C THR A 369 9.31 -7.22 -6.51
N ALA A 370 10.56 -6.93 -6.17
CA ALA A 370 11.42 -7.82 -5.38
C ALA A 370 10.90 -8.03 -3.95
N ASN A 371 10.19 -7.05 -3.40
CA ASN A 371 9.57 -7.08 -2.08
C ASN A 371 8.05 -7.26 -2.13
N ALA A 372 7.48 -7.66 -3.29
CA ALA A 372 6.04 -7.84 -3.41
C ALA A 372 5.51 -8.78 -2.32
N PRO A 373 4.45 -8.39 -1.59
CA PRO A 373 3.89 -9.20 -0.51
C PRO A 373 2.95 -10.29 -1.06
N GLU A 374 3.49 -11.20 -1.89
CA GLU A 374 2.69 -12.17 -2.65
C GLU A 374 2.03 -13.27 -1.80
N THR A 375 2.67 -13.65 -0.69
CA THR A 375 2.23 -14.79 0.14
C THR A 375 2.13 -14.46 1.64
N LYS A 376 2.74 -13.38 2.06
CA LYS A 376 2.72 -12.84 3.43
C LYS A 376 3.05 -11.36 3.40
N ASP A 377 2.73 -10.66 4.47
CA ASP A 377 3.15 -9.26 4.65
C ASP A 377 4.68 -9.15 4.48
N ASN A 378 5.12 -8.09 3.84
CA ASN A 378 6.53 -7.80 3.63
C ASN A 378 6.84 -6.36 4.05
N ASP A 379 8.11 -5.99 4.06
CA ASP A 379 8.57 -4.69 4.51
C ASP A 379 9.35 -3.96 3.42
N PHE A 380 9.12 -2.67 3.29
CA PHE A 380 9.96 -1.76 2.52
C PHE A 380 10.86 -1.01 3.49
N THR A 381 12.17 -1.04 3.24
CA THR A 381 13.11 -0.18 3.94
C THR A 381 13.92 0.64 2.94
N TRP A 382 14.21 1.89 3.27
CA TRP A 382 15.05 2.76 2.45
C TRP A 382 16.45 2.18 2.24
N LYS A 383 16.95 1.44 3.23
CA LYS A 383 18.23 0.75 3.13
C LYS A 383 18.21 -0.41 2.11
N ASP A 384 17.11 -1.18 2.07
CA ASP A 384 16.96 -2.23 1.05
C ASP A 384 16.78 -1.62 -0.35
N PHE A 385 16.03 -0.52 -0.47
CA PHE A 385 15.88 0.25 -1.71
C PHE A 385 17.24 0.68 -2.27
N GLN A 386 18.11 1.28 -1.46
CA GLN A 386 19.47 1.62 -1.84
C GLN A 386 20.30 0.40 -2.24
N ALA A 387 20.24 -0.66 -1.43
CA ALA A 387 21.01 -1.88 -1.68
C ALA A 387 20.60 -2.56 -3.00
N ARG A 388 19.31 -2.65 -3.31
CA ARG A 388 18.81 -3.20 -4.58
C ARG A 388 19.24 -2.37 -5.78
N ASN A 389 19.16 -1.04 -5.68
CA ASN A 389 19.68 -0.19 -6.74
C ASN A 389 21.17 -0.38 -6.92
N ASN A 390 21.97 -0.20 -5.86
CA ASN A 390 23.43 -0.12 -5.98
C ASN A 390 24.06 -1.49 -6.29
N ASN A 391 23.55 -2.58 -5.69
CA ASN A 391 24.17 -3.90 -5.82
C ASN A 391 23.55 -4.77 -6.93
N GLU A 392 22.32 -4.47 -7.37
CA GLU A 392 21.66 -5.26 -8.40
C GLU A 392 21.48 -4.47 -9.69
N LEU A 393 20.74 -3.36 -9.70
CA LEU A 393 20.50 -2.60 -10.93
C LEU A 393 21.79 -1.96 -11.46
N VAL A 394 22.56 -1.28 -10.63
CA VAL A 394 23.85 -0.66 -11.05
C VAL A 394 24.91 -1.72 -11.27
N ALA A 395 25.16 -2.59 -10.28
CA ALA A 395 26.32 -3.48 -10.31
C ALA A 395 26.14 -4.71 -11.20
N ILE A 396 24.91 -5.14 -11.50
CA ILE A 396 24.66 -6.32 -12.34
C ILE A 396 24.14 -5.88 -13.72
N LEU A 397 22.92 -5.32 -13.81
CA LEU A 397 22.30 -4.98 -15.09
C LEU A 397 23.06 -3.82 -15.77
N GLY A 398 23.23 -2.70 -15.08
CA GLY A 398 23.90 -1.52 -15.62
C GLY A 398 25.36 -1.79 -15.98
N ASN A 399 26.08 -2.54 -15.14
CA ASN A 399 27.46 -2.91 -15.41
C ASN A 399 27.62 -3.80 -16.66
N PHE A 400 26.74 -4.80 -16.83
CA PHE A 400 26.76 -5.65 -18.03
C PHE A 400 26.56 -4.82 -19.29
N ILE A 401 25.46 -4.03 -19.34
CA ILE A 401 25.12 -3.22 -20.51
C ILE A 401 26.23 -2.19 -20.81
N ASN A 402 26.71 -1.49 -19.80
CA ASN A 402 27.80 -0.51 -19.98
C ASN A 402 29.05 -1.16 -20.58
N ARG A 403 29.46 -2.34 -20.08
CA ARG A 403 30.61 -3.07 -20.62
C ARG A 403 30.41 -3.45 -22.09
N VAL A 404 29.26 -4.03 -22.43
CA VAL A 404 28.95 -4.44 -23.81
C VAL A 404 29.02 -3.24 -24.76
N VAL A 405 28.32 -2.17 -24.42
CA VAL A 405 28.22 -0.98 -25.28
C VAL A 405 29.56 -0.25 -25.40
N VAL A 406 30.28 -0.07 -24.27
CA VAL A 406 31.60 0.61 -24.26
C VAL A 406 32.63 -0.19 -25.08
N LEU A 407 32.67 -1.50 -24.93
CA LEU A 407 33.63 -2.33 -25.67
C LEU A 407 33.29 -2.39 -27.16
N THR A 408 32.00 -2.48 -27.53
CA THR A 408 31.56 -2.43 -28.94
C THR A 408 31.91 -1.09 -29.58
N ASN A 409 31.66 0.02 -28.89
CA ASN A 409 32.06 1.34 -29.38
C ASN A 409 33.57 1.50 -29.50
N LYS A 410 34.32 0.93 -28.56
CA LYS A 410 35.81 1.07 -28.52
C LYS A 410 36.48 0.20 -29.58
N TYR A 411 36.04 -1.03 -29.80
CA TYR A 411 36.71 -1.98 -30.69
C TYR A 411 36.20 -1.97 -32.11
N TYR A 412 34.91 -1.65 -32.26
CA TYR A 412 34.20 -1.75 -33.54
C TYR A 412 33.41 -0.49 -33.90
N GLU A 413 33.77 0.66 -33.30
CA GLU A 413 33.16 1.97 -33.60
C GLU A 413 31.60 1.95 -33.43
N GLY A 414 31.07 1.06 -32.57
CA GLY A 414 29.66 0.89 -32.34
C GLY A 414 28.95 0.04 -33.41
N ILE A 415 29.69 -0.64 -34.29
CA ILE A 415 29.13 -1.59 -35.27
C ILE A 415 29.11 -2.98 -34.63
N VAL A 416 27.99 -3.68 -34.72
CA VAL A 416 27.85 -5.08 -34.27
C VAL A 416 28.80 -5.94 -35.14
N PRO A 417 29.82 -6.59 -34.56
CA PRO A 417 30.76 -7.36 -35.35
C PRO A 417 30.12 -8.62 -35.93
N THR A 418 30.56 -9.01 -37.13
CA THR A 418 30.22 -10.29 -37.72
C THR A 418 30.92 -11.40 -36.92
N PRO A 419 30.18 -12.37 -36.33
CA PRO A 419 30.79 -13.47 -35.60
C PRO A 419 31.57 -14.39 -36.51
N SER A 420 32.64 -14.97 -36.02
CA SER A 420 33.36 -16.07 -36.67
C SER A 420 32.82 -17.43 -36.17
N GLU A 421 33.64 -18.39 -35.88
CA GLU A 421 33.20 -19.68 -35.36
C GLU A 421 32.73 -19.60 -33.91
N PHE A 422 31.54 -20.15 -33.63
CA PHE A 422 30.98 -20.21 -32.27
C PHE A 422 31.59 -21.38 -31.50
N SER A 423 32.18 -21.10 -30.35
CA SER A 423 32.60 -22.10 -29.37
C SER A 423 31.40 -22.82 -28.76
N GLN A 424 31.67 -23.86 -27.98
CA GLN A 424 30.62 -24.58 -27.24
C GLN A 424 29.99 -23.67 -26.19
N VAL A 425 30.76 -22.83 -25.53
CA VAL A 425 30.26 -21.84 -24.51
C VAL A 425 29.33 -20.82 -25.14
N ASP A 426 29.65 -20.32 -26.36
CA ASP A 426 28.78 -19.39 -27.08
C ASP A 426 27.43 -20.01 -27.39
N LYS A 427 27.42 -21.22 -27.92
CA LYS A 427 26.21 -21.97 -28.27
C LYS A 427 25.33 -22.22 -27.04
N GLU A 428 25.95 -22.67 -25.94
CA GLU A 428 25.26 -22.90 -24.66
C GLU A 428 24.68 -21.58 -24.09
N THR A 429 25.42 -20.49 -24.19
CA THR A 429 24.97 -19.16 -23.73
C THR A 429 23.76 -18.66 -24.53
N LEU A 430 23.81 -18.77 -25.87
CA LEU A 430 22.69 -18.41 -26.74
C LEU A 430 21.48 -19.33 -26.52
N GLU A 431 21.70 -20.61 -26.27
CA GLU A 431 20.62 -21.55 -25.92
C GLU A 431 19.97 -21.17 -24.58
N GLN A 432 20.76 -20.80 -23.57
CA GLN A 432 20.22 -20.31 -22.30
C GLN A 432 19.41 -19.03 -22.49
N LEU A 433 19.91 -18.05 -23.26
CA LEU A 433 19.17 -16.82 -23.58
C LEU A 433 17.78 -17.13 -24.12
N ARG A 434 17.65 -18.07 -25.06
CA ARG A 434 16.37 -18.45 -25.68
C ARG A 434 15.38 -19.11 -24.71
N LYS A 435 15.84 -19.64 -23.57
CA LYS A 435 14.97 -20.25 -22.53
C LYS A 435 14.38 -19.23 -21.54
N PHE A 436 15.01 -18.07 -21.37
CA PHE A 436 14.54 -17.07 -20.42
C PHE A 436 13.11 -16.58 -20.65
N PRO A 437 12.64 -16.35 -21.90
CA PRO A 437 11.24 -15.95 -22.11
C PRO A 437 10.25 -16.95 -21.50
N GLU A 438 10.44 -18.25 -21.68
CA GLU A 438 9.56 -19.28 -21.10
C GLU A 438 9.67 -19.33 -19.57
N ILE A 439 10.89 -19.25 -19.02
CA ILE A 439 11.12 -19.27 -17.58
C ILE A 439 10.41 -18.10 -16.90
N ILE A 440 10.58 -16.88 -17.44
CA ILE A 440 9.98 -15.66 -16.90
C ILE A 440 8.46 -15.71 -17.08
N SER A 441 7.97 -16.09 -18.27
CA SER A 441 6.54 -16.25 -18.57
C SER A 441 5.85 -17.19 -17.60
N SER A 442 6.46 -18.38 -17.36
CA SER A 442 5.93 -19.36 -16.43
C SER A 442 5.73 -18.80 -15.00
N SER A 443 6.55 -17.86 -14.58
CA SER A 443 6.39 -17.18 -13.28
C SER A 443 5.31 -16.10 -13.34
N ILE A 444 5.27 -15.28 -14.41
CA ILE A 444 4.25 -14.23 -14.61
C ILE A 444 2.85 -14.84 -14.70
N GLU A 445 2.65 -15.92 -15.46
CA GLU A 445 1.35 -16.60 -15.62
C GLU A 445 0.82 -17.20 -14.30
N ARG A 446 1.70 -17.47 -13.36
CA ARG A 446 1.35 -17.92 -12.01
C ARG A 446 1.26 -16.77 -11.00
N TYR A 447 1.33 -15.52 -11.46
CA TYR A 447 1.33 -14.31 -10.62
C TYR A 447 2.45 -14.29 -9.57
N ARG A 448 3.65 -14.80 -9.93
CA ARG A 448 4.87 -14.82 -9.12
C ARG A 448 5.88 -13.81 -9.64
N PHE A 449 5.57 -12.55 -9.45
CA PHE A 449 6.35 -11.44 -10.04
C PHE A 449 7.73 -11.29 -9.41
N ARG A 450 7.89 -11.64 -8.13
CA ARG A 450 9.21 -11.69 -7.46
C ARG A 450 10.14 -12.69 -8.14
N GLU A 451 9.64 -13.90 -8.39
CA GLU A 451 10.37 -14.95 -9.09
C GLU A 451 10.72 -14.52 -10.52
N ALA A 452 9.75 -13.96 -11.23
CA ALA A 452 9.95 -13.47 -12.59
C ALA A 452 11.00 -12.34 -12.68
N GLY A 453 10.97 -11.37 -11.77
CA GLY A 453 11.97 -10.29 -11.69
C GLY A 453 13.36 -10.82 -11.33
N GLN A 454 13.45 -11.86 -10.50
CA GLN A 454 14.73 -12.52 -10.19
C GLN A 454 15.30 -13.24 -11.42
N GLU A 455 14.47 -13.90 -12.22
CA GLU A 455 14.90 -14.56 -13.45
C GLU A 455 15.36 -13.54 -14.51
N LEU A 456 14.73 -12.38 -14.61
CA LEU A 456 15.25 -11.27 -15.42
C LEU A 456 16.67 -10.88 -15.00
N MET A 457 16.93 -10.77 -13.70
CA MET A 457 18.26 -10.44 -13.20
C MET A 457 19.25 -11.60 -13.40
N ASN A 458 18.80 -12.84 -13.45
CA ASN A 458 19.64 -14.01 -13.78
C ASN A 458 20.11 -13.95 -15.25
N LEU A 459 19.29 -13.43 -16.18
CA LEU A 459 19.74 -13.17 -17.54
C LEU A 459 20.88 -12.11 -17.59
N ALA A 460 20.78 -11.04 -16.79
CA ALA A 460 21.88 -10.07 -16.69
C ALA A 460 23.16 -10.69 -16.05
N ARG A 461 23.00 -11.59 -15.08
CA ARG A 461 24.12 -12.35 -14.49
C ARG A 461 24.75 -13.30 -15.50
N LEU A 462 23.97 -13.95 -16.37
CA LEU A 462 24.50 -14.75 -17.47
C LEU A 462 25.42 -13.94 -18.36
N GLY A 463 24.99 -12.72 -18.75
CA GLY A 463 25.80 -11.83 -19.55
C GLY A 463 27.10 -11.38 -18.87
N ASN A 464 27.03 -11.01 -17.57
CA ASN A 464 28.23 -10.67 -16.81
C ASN A 464 29.21 -11.86 -16.68
N LYS A 465 28.69 -13.04 -16.41
CA LYS A 465 29.48 -14.27 -16.30
C LYS A 465 30.17 -14.58 -17.63
N TYR A 466 29.42 -14.56 -18.74
CA TYR A 466 29.96 -14.79 -20.06
C TYR A 466 31.11 -13.84 -20.41
N LEU A 467 30.96 -12.52 -20.19
CA LEU A 467 32.03 -11.55 -20.40
C LEU A 467 33.23 -11.76 -19.46
N ALA A 468 32.99 -12.19 -18.22
CA ALA A 468 34.05 -12.44 -17.25
C ALA A 468 34.87 -13.68 -17.59
N ASP A 469 34.20 -14.74 -18.06
CA ASP A 469 34.85 -16.01 -18.44
C ASP A 469 35.64 -15.86 -19.76
N GLU A 470 35.14 -15.12 -20.74
CA GLU A 470 35.73 -14.93 -22.06
C GLU A 470 36.71 -13.75 -22.15
N GLU A 471 36.78 -12.87 -21.17
CA GLU A 471 37.73 -11.76 -21.00
C GLU A 471 38.07 -10.98 -22.30
N PRO A 472 37.11 -10.46 -23.09
CA PRO A 472 37.37 -9.81 -24.38
C PRO A 472 38.44 -8.69 -24.33
N TRP A 473 38.56 -8.00 -23.19
CA TRP A 473 39.56 -6.96 -22.98
C TRP A 473 41.01 -7.48 -22.90
N LYS A 474 41.20 -8.78 -22.62
CA LYS A 474 42.51 -9.46 -22.66
C LYS A 474 42.76 -10.10 -24.02
N VAL A 475 41.71 -10.78 -24.56
CA VAL A 475 41.78 -11.57 -25.79
C VAL A 475 42.00 -10.69 -27.04
N ILE A 476 41.46 -9.46 -27.07
CA ILE A 476 41.51 -8.56 -28.23
C ILE A 476 42.91 -8.34 -28.83
N LYS A 477 43.96 -8.45 -28.03
CA LYS A 477 45.35 -8.28 -28.47
C LYS A 477 45.94 -9.53 -29.12
N GLN A 478 45.29 -10.66 -28.95
CA GLN A 478 45.82 -11.99 -29.35
C GLN A 478 44.95 -12.62 -30.44
N ASP A 479 43.63 -12.48 -30.34
CA ASP A 479 42.63 -13.07 -31.22
C ASP A 479 41.40 -12.13 -31.37
N GLU A 480 41.48 -11.22 -32.34
CA GLU A 480 40.40 -10.28 -32.64
C GLU A 480 39.14 -11.01 -33.16
N GLU A 481 39.32 -12.07 -33.96
CA GLU A 481 38.19 -12.87 -34.49
C GLU A 481 37.37 -13.52 -33.38
N ARG A 482 38.03 -14.01 -32.33
CA ARG A 482 37.35 -14.52 -31.15
C ARG A 482 36.54 -13.41 -30.45
N VAL A 483 37.11 -12.20 -30.32
CA VAL A 483 36.44 -11.07 -29.67
C VAL A 483 35.23 -10.60 -30.46
N LYS A 484 35.24 -10.66 -31.80
CA LYS A 484 34.04 -10.39 -32.62
C LYS A 484 32.87 -11.30 -32.23
N THR A 485 33.12 -12.61 -32.06
CA THR A 485 32.10 -13.56 -31.64
C THR A 485 31.63 -13.31 -30.20
N ILE A 486 32.56 -13.04 -29.27
CA ILE A 486 32.22 -12.74 -27.87
C ILE A 486 31.29 -11.50 -27.81
N MET A 487 31.65 -10.42 -28.49
CA MET A 487 30.87 -9.19 -28.49
C MET A 487 29.52 -9.37 -29.19
N PHE A 488 29.46 -10.14 -30.27
CA PHE A 488 28.19 -10.50 -30.90
C PHE A 488 27.26 -11.21 -29.95
N VAL A 489 27.72 -12.26 -29.26
CA VAL A 489 26.92 -13.00 -28.26
C VAL A 489 26.47 -12.09 -27.11
N ALA A 490 27.35 -11.25 -26.56
CA ALA A 490 27.00 -10.32 -25.51
C ALA A 490 25.92 -9.30 -25.94
N LEU A 491 25.97 -8.85 -27.20
CA LEU A 491 24.94 -7.96 -27.79
C LEU A 491 23.60 -8.68 -27.97
N GLN A 492 23.57 -9.99 -28.29
CA GLN A 492 22.31 -10.77 -28.31
C GLN A 492 21.67 -10.78 -26.91
N ILE A 493 22.46 -11.00 -25.84
CA ILE A 493 21.97 -10.99 -24.46
C ILE A 493 21.44 -9.59 -24.09
N ALA A 494 22.16 -8.51 -24.44
CA ALA A 494 21.73 -7.14 -24.21
C ALA A 494 20.40 -6.82 -24.92
N THR A 495 20.24 -7.34 -26.14
CA THR A 495 18.99 -7.21 -26.92
C THR A 495 17.85 -8.00 -26.27
N GLY A 496 18.09 -9.22 -25.83
CA GLY A 496 17.09 -9.97 -25.05
C GLY A 496 16.65 -9.24 -23.77
N LEU A 497 17.59 -8.63 -23.04
CA LEU A 497 17.28 -7.82 -21.87
C LEU A 497 16.44 -6.58 -22.22
N SER A 498 16.64 -5.95 -23.38
CA SER A 498 15.85 -4.77 -23.77
C SER A 498 14.37 -5.08 -23.95
N VAL A 499 14.02 -6.30 -24.32
CA VAL A 499 12.63 -6.76 -24.47
C VAL A 499 12.08 -7.32 -23.17
N LEU A 500 12.83 -8.23 -22.55
CA LEU A 500 12.35 -8.97 -21.36
C LEU A 500 12.25 -8.11 -20.10
N SER A 501 12.98 -6.98 -20.05
CA SER A 501 12.88 -6.04 -18.94
C SER A 501 11.66 -5.12 -19.00
N GLU A 502 11.01 -4.95 -20.14
CA GLU A 502 9.95 -3.96 -20.34
C GLU A 502 8.77 -4.07 -19.34
N PRO A 503 8.26 -5.27 -18.99
CA PRO A 503 7.20 -5.37 -18.00
C PRO A 503 7.60 -4.82 -16.62
N PHE A 504 8.84 -5.03 -16.22
CA PHE A 504 9.36 -4.68 -14.90
C PHE A 504 9.98 -3.27 -14.83
N LEU A 505 10.76 -2.93 -15.85
CA LEU A 505 11.62 -1.75 -15.95
C LEU A 505 11.39 -1.02 -17.29
N PRO A 506 10.18 -0.44 -17.51
CA PRO A 506 9.81 0.08 -18.84
C PRO A 506 10.71 1.24 -19.30
N PHE A 507 11.09 2.15 -18.40
CA PHE A 507 11.97 3.27 -18.75
C PHE A 507 13.40 2.80 -19.06
N THR A 508 13.89 1.80 -18.35
CA THR A 508 15.18 1.16 -18.63
C THR A 508 15.15 0.40 -19.95
N SER A 509 14.07 -0.33 -20.24
CA SER A 509 13.86 -1.01 -21.53
C SER A 509 13.91 -0.03 -22.69
N GLU A 510 13.21 1.11 -22.58
CA GLU A 510 13.22 2.16 -23.60
C GLU A 510 14.63 2.76 -23.77
N LYS A 511 15.32 3.13 -22.70
CA LYS A 511 16.72 3.61 -22.76
C LYS A 511 17.63 2.58 -23.41
N LEU A 512 17.46 1.30 -23.08
CA LEU A 512 18.28 0.23 -23.62
C LEU A 512 18.01 0.00 -25.13
N LYS A 513 16.74 0.04 -25.56
CA LYS A 513 16.37 0.01 -26.97
C LYS A 513 16.99 1.19 -27.73
N ASN A 514 16.97 2.37 -27.13
CA ASN A 514 17.61 3.56 -27.72
C ASN A 514 19.14 3.42 -27.82
N ILE A 515 19.82 2.89 -26.78
CA ILE A 515 21.27 2.62 -26.80
C ILE A 515 21.61 1.61 -27.90
N LEU A 516 20.82 0.55 -28.06
CA LEU A 516 21.01 -0.47 -29.08
C LEU A 516 20.51 -0.04 -30.46
N ALA A 517 19.92 1.16 -30.57
CA ALA A 517 19.31 1.69 -31.79
C ALA A 517 18.23 0.77 -32.41
N ILE A 518 17.45 0.10 -31.55
CA ILE A 518 16.36 -0.81 -31.94
C ILE A 518 15.09 0.02 -32.16
N ASN A 519 15.00 0.70 -33.30
CA ASN A 519 13.91 1.65 -33.57
C ASN A 519 13.05 1.26 -34.77
N SER A 520 13.23 0.06 -35.38
CA SER A 520 12.61 -0.28 -36.64
C SER A 520 11.82 -1.60 -36.60
N GLU A 521 10.96 -1.77 -37.58
CA GLU A 521 10.13 -2.96 -37.85
C GLU A 521 10.93 -4.27 -38.00
N GLU A 522 12.26 -4.19 -38.19
CA GLU A 522 13.14 -5.35 -38.36
C GLU A 522 13.72 -5.83 -37.02
N ALA A 523 13.61 -5.04 -35.97
CA ALA A 523 14.18 -5.37 -34.64
C ALA A 523 13.27 -6.30 -33.84
N VAL A 524 13.86 -6.98 -32.84
CA VAL A 524 13.11 -7.82 -31.90
C VAL A 524 12.19 -6.93 -31.06
N SER A 525 10.89 -7.12 -31.20
CA SER A 525 9.86 -6.33 -30.53
C SER A 525 8.93 -7.16 -29.63
N SER A 526 8.97 -8.48 -29.76
CA SER A 526 8.07 -9.37 -29.04
C SER A 526 8.82 -10.36 -28.15
N TRP A 527 8.11 -10.85 -27.16
CA TRP A 527 8.60 -11.86 -26.21
C TRP A 527 8.98 -13.16 -26.91
N ALA A 528 8.12 -13.62 -27.83
CA ALA A 528 8.33 -14.85 -28.59
C ALA A 528 9.57 -14.79 -29.52
N GLU A 529 9.88 -13.63 -30.06
CA GLU A 529 11.04 -13.44 -30.94
C GLU A 529 12.36 -13.69 -30.20
N VAL A 530 12.47 -13.38 -28.90
CA VAL A 530 13.66 -13.66 -28.11
C VAL A 530 13.93 -15.17 -28.02
N SER A 531 12.90 -16.01 -28.01
CA SER A 531 13.04 -17.48 -28.02
C SER A 531 13.31 -18.05 -29.41
N THR A 532 12.73 -17.46 -30.48
CA THR A 532 12.62 -18.10 -31.78
C THR A 532 13.59 -17.55 -32.82
N LYS A 533 13.97 -16.29 -32.76
CA LYS A 533 14.94 -15.72 -33.70
C LYS A 533 16.34 -16.26 -33.43
N GLU A 534 17.03 -16.63 -34.49
CA GLU A 534 18.42 -17.07 -34.42
C GLU A 534 19.35 -15.91 -34.03
N THR A 535 19.06 -14.73 -34.56
CA THR A 535 19.80 -13.49 -34.31
C THR A 535 18.81 -12.38 -33.89
N LEU A 536 19.03 -11.81 -32.71
CA LEU A 536 18.20 -10.72 -32.19
C LEU A 536 18.68 -9.35 -32.67
N LEU A 537 19.99 -9.17 -32.81
CA LEU A 537 20.61 -7.95 -33.32
C LEU A 537 21.60 -8.36 -34.41
N PRO A 538 21.36 -7.97 -35.69
CA PRO A 538 22.17 -8.44 -36.82
C PRO A 538 23.60 -7.87 -36.78
N ALA A 539 24.53 -8.55 -37.44
CA ALA A 539 25.84 -7.99 -37.77
C ALA A 539 25.69 -6.72 -38.62
N ASP A 540 26.72 -5.88 -38.56
CA ASP A 540 26.77 -4.56 -39.23
C ASP A 540 25.76 -3.52 -38.72
N HIS A 541 24.87 -3.87 -37.77
CA HIS A 541 23.98 -2.92 -37.09
C HIS A 541 24.79 -1.89 -36.26
N LYS A 542 24.40 -0.62 -36.34
CA LYS A 542 25.06 0.47 -35.64
C LYS A 542 24.34 0.77 -34.33
N ILE A 543 25.01 0.62 -33.19
CA ILE A 543 24.51 1.02 -31.86
C ILE A 543 24.95 2.45 -31.53
N ASN A 544 24.23 3.06 -30.58
CA ASN A 544 24.55 4.40 -30.07
C ASN A 544 25.65 4.35 -29.00
N LYS A 545 26.03 5.53 -28.47
CA LYS A 545 26.98 5.64 -27.37
C LYS A 545 26.42 5.10 -26.07
N ALA A 546 27.31 4.68 -25.17
CA ALA A 546 26.92 4.25 -23.84
C ALA A 546 26.36 5.42 -23.00
N GLU A 547 25.22 5.17 -22.38
CA GLU A 547 24.63 6.01 -21.36
C GLU A 547 24.41 5.18 -20.09
N LEU A 548 24.51 5.83 -18.93
CA LEU A 548 24.25 5.15 -17.66
C LEU A 548 22.75 4.86 -17.51
N LEU A 549 22.41 3.58 -17.33
CA LEU A 549 21.03 3.18 -17.07
C LEU A 549 20.58 3.58 -15.66
N PHE A 550 21.47 3.46 -14.71
CA PHE A 550 21.19 3.72 -13.29
C PHE A 550 22.34 4.53 -12.66
N ARG A 551 22.00 5.43 -11.76
CA ARG A 551 22.95 6.08 -10.86
C ARG A 551 22.97 5.39 -9.49
N LYS A 552 24.05 5.53 -8.75
CA LYS A 552 24.07 5.13 -7.34
C LYS A 552 23.22 6.06 -6.50
N ILE A 553 22.68 5.52 -5.44
CA ILE A 553 22.00 6.26 -4.38
C ILE A 553 22.99 6.40 -3.23
N GLU A 554 23.20 7.62 -2.78
CA GLU A 554 24.13 7.94 -1.71
C GLU A 554 23.46 7.81 -0.32
N ASP A 555 24.27 7.56 0.73
CA ASP A 555 23.75 7.40 2.10
C ASP A 555 22.99 8.63 2.60
N SER A 556 23.38 9.82 2.16
CA SER A 556 22.71 11.08 2.52
C SER A 556 21.28 11.18 1.99
N GLU A 557 21.00 10.62 0.81
CA GLU A 557 19.64 10.59 0.23
C GLU A 557 18.72 9.68 1.07
N ILE A 558 19.25 8.56 1.53
CA ILE A 558 18.54 7.63 2.41
C ILE A 558 18.32 8.23 3.79
N GLN A 559 19.34 8.89 4.35
CA GLN A 559 19.21 9.53 5.66
C GLN A 559 18.13 10.61 5.66
N ALA A 560 18.03 11.40 4.59
CA ALA A 560 16.97 12.41 4.45
C ALA A 560 15.55 11.79 4.52
N GLN A 561 15.35 10.61 3.92
CA GLN A 561 14.07 9.90 3.99
C GLN A 561 13.78 9.34 5.38
N LEU A 562 14.79 8.81 6.07
CA LEU A 562 14.67 8.34 7.44
C LEU A 562 14.36 9.49 8.40
N ASP A 563 15.00 10.64 8.23
CA ASP A 563 14.75 11.84 9.04
C ASP A 563 13.31 12.36 8.84
N LYS A 564 12.78 12.30 7.59
CA LYS A 564 11.39 12.64 7.27
C LYS A 564 10.39 11.72 8.00
N LEU A 565 10.65 10.41 8.01
CA LEU A 565 9.84 9.45 8.75
C LEU A 565 9.91 9.66 10.26
N GLU A 566 11.09 9.93 10.81
CA GLU A 566 11.25 10.22 12.24
C GLU A 566 10.52 11.50 12.65
N ALA A 567 10.55 12.55 11.82
CA ALA A 567 9.78 13.76 12.04
C ALA A 567 8.26 13.49 12.06
N THR A 568 7.77 12.65 11.12
CA THR A 568 6.37 12.22 11.09
C THR A 568 5.98 11.46 12.36
N LYS A 569 6.84 10.56 12.83
CA LYS A 569 6.62 9.79 14.05
C LYS A 569 6.49 10.71 15.28
N LYS A 570 7.40 11.66 15.42
CA LYS A 570 7.36 12.66 16.52
C LYS A 570 6.10 13.53 16.46
N ALA A 571 5.68 13.95 15.26
CA ALA A 571 4.43 14.71 15.11
C ALA A 571 3.22 13.91 15.58
N ASN A 572 3.10 12.63 15.18
CA ASN A 572 2.02 11.74 15.63
C ASN A 572 2.02 11.47 17.14
N GLU A 573 3.20 11.33 17.76
CA GLU A 573 3.34 11.15 19.21
C GLU A 573 2.86 12.39 19.96
N ASN A 574 3.10 13.58 19.42
CA ASN A 574 2.66 14.84 19.99
C ASN A 574 1.15 15.08 19.82
N GLU A 575 0.56 14.71 18.69
CA GLU A 575 -0.90 14.80 18.48
C GLU A 575 -1.69 13.87 19.40
N ASN A 576 -1.12 12.71 19.76
CA ASN A 576 -1.74 11.74 20.65
C ASN A 576 -1.53 12.04 22.14
N LYS A 577 -0.85 13.13 22.52
CA LYS A 577 -0.80 13.60 23.89
C LYS A 577 -2.12 14.28 24.25
N GLU A 578 -3.13 13.49 24.62
CA GLU A 578 -4.31 14.04 25.28
C GLU A 578 -3.84 14.75 26.57
N LEU A 579 -4.07 16.07 26.60
CA LEU A 579 -3.98 16.81 27.85
C LEU A 579 -5.00 16.19 28.82
N MET A 580 -4.53 15.85 30.04
CA MET A 580 -5.46 15.36 31.06
C MET A 580 -6.62 16.34 31.20
N PRO A 581 -7.87 15.86 31.23
CA PRO A 581 -9.03 16.74 31.33
C PRO A 581 -8.89 17.61 32.57
N GLN A 582 -9.37 18.86 32.46
CA GLN A 582 -9.41 19.79 33.56
C GLN A 582 -10.19 19.14 34.72
N LYS A 583 -9.58 19.12 35.93
CA LYS A 583 -10.24 18.66 37.13
C LYS A 583 -11.33 19.65 37.55
N ASP A 584 -12.21 19.19 38.45
CA ASP A 584 -13.25 20.03 39.05
C ASP A 584 -12.66 21.31 39.64
N THR A 585 -13.40 22.40 39.54
CA THR A 585 -13.00 23.70 40.12
C THR A 585 -12.90 23.61 41.62
N ILE A 586 -11.76 24.03 42.15
CA ILE A 586 -11.55 24.18 43.60
C ILE A 586 -11.61 25.67 43.98
N THR A 587 -11.88 25.94 45.25
CA THR A 587 -11.84 27.30 45.81
C THR A 587 -10.42 27.74 46.11
N PHE A 588 -10.17 29.05 46.24
CA PHE A 588 -8.88 29.56 46.71
C PHE A 588 -8.51 29.02 48.08
N ASP A 589 -9.51 28.87 48.99
CA ASP A 589 -9.33 28.28 50.30
C ASP A 589 -8.89 26.81 50.24
N ASP A 590 -9.24 26.08 49.19
CA ASP A 590 -8.75 24.72 48.99
C ASP A 590 -7.30 24.69 48.50
N PHE A 591 -6.92 25.64 47.64
CA PHE A 591 -5.54 25.80 47.18
C PHE A 591 -4.60 26.22 48.33
N THR A 592 -5.01 27.14 49.20
CA THR A 592 -4.21 27.61 50.34
C THR A 592 -3.97 26.54 51.43
N LYS A 593 -4.68 25.42 51.39
CA LYS A 593 -4.40 24.25 52.23
C LYS A 593 -3.15 23.49 51.81
N LEU A 594 -2.63 23.70 50.59
CA LEU A 594 -1.44 23.02 50.12
C LEU A 594 -0.19 23.79 50.59
N ASP A 595 0.74 23.12 51.26
CA ASP A 595 2.04 23.70 51.60
C ASP A 595 3.11 23.16 50.64
N MET A 596 3.32 23.92 49.55
CA MET A 596 4.33 23.63 48.55
C MET A 596 5.56 24.48 48.77
N ARG A 597 6.74 23.83 48.77
CA ARG A 597 8.02 24.49 49.02
C ARG A 597 9.12 24.05 48.11
N VAL A 598 10.13 24.88 47.95
CA VAL A 598 11.37 24.51 47.30
C VAL A 598 12.22 23.66 48.24
N GLY A 599 12.68 22.51 47.79
CA GLY A 599 13.60 21.63 48.52
C GLY A 599 14.78 21.21 47.63
N THR A 600 15.79 20.59 48.26
CA THR A 600 16.93 20.01 47.57
C THR A 600 17.04 18.53 47.86
N ILE A 601 17.21 17.69 46.85
CA ILE A 601 17.49 16.26 47.05
C ILE A 601 18.92 16.12 47.58
N VAL A 602 19.06 15.71 48.83
CA VAL A 602 20.39 15.55 49.49
C VAL A 602 20.93 14.13 49.41
N GLU A 603 20.03 13.14 49.31
CA GLU A 603 20.38 11.75 49.13
C GLU A 603 19.31 11.06 48.22
N ALA A 604 19.75 10.10 47.41
CA ALA A 604 18.88 9.28 46.62
C ALA A 604 19.40 7.84 46.54
N GLU A 605 18.51 6.86 46.65
CA GLU A 605 18.87 5.45 46.50
C GLU A 605 17.76 4.65 45.79
N LYS A 606 18.13 3.54 45.16
CA LYS A 606 17.14 2.63 44.53
C LYS A 606 16.42 1.83 45.63
N MET A 607 15.10 1.80 45.57
CA MET A 607 14.31 1.00 46.45
C MET A 607 14.53 -0.50 46.20
N PRO A 608 14.92 -1.30 47.23
CA PRO A 608 15.12 -2.74 47.03
C PRO A 608 13.86 -3.44 46.50
N LYS A 609 14.04 -4.31 45.52
CA LYS A 609 12.95 -5.08 44.87
C LYS A 609 11.87 -4.23 44.16
N ALA A 610 12.15 -2.96 43.84
CA ALA A 610 11.24 -2.09 43.09
C ALA A 610 11.97 -1.47 41.91
N LYS A 611 11.59 -1.85 40.67
CA LYS A 611 12.26 -1.37 39.47
C LYS A 611 12.03 0.12 39.19
N LYS A 612 10.89 0.67 39.62
CA LYS A 612 10.42 2.03 39.28
C LYS A 612 10.61 3.07 40.38
N LEU A 613 11.03 2.68 41.59
CA LEU A 613 11.03 3.56 42.77
C LEU A 613 12.44 3.95 43.19
N LEU A 614 12.61 5.26 43.48
CA LEU A 614 13.73 5.80 44.23
C LEU A 614 13.23 6.27 45.62
N VAL A 615 14.08 6.11 46.64
CA VAL A 615 13.93 6.70 47.97
C VAL A 615 14.82 7.93 47.98
N LEU A 616 14.23 9.08 48.27
CA LEU A 616 14.89 10.37 48.27
C LEU A 616 14.92 10.92 49.71
N LYS A 617 16.02 11.56 50.11
CA LYS A 617 16.07 12.49 51.21
C LYS A 617 16.05 13.90 50.65
N VAL A 618 15.05 14.67 51.03
CA VAL A 618 14.85 16.03 50.53
C VAL A 618 14.92 17.02 51.71
N ASP A 619 15.89 17.91 51.68
CA ASP A 619 15.97 19.05 52.56
C ASP A 619 14.92 20.08 52.15
N THR A 620 13.92 20.29 52.99
CA THR A 620 12.78 21.20 52.75
C THR A 620 13.03 22.59 53.32
N GLY A 621 14.19 22.85 53.94
CA GLY A 621 14.49 24.08 54.66
C GLY A 621 13.87 24.12 56.07
N LEU A 622 12.88 23.28 56.36
CA LEU A 622 12.30 23.08 57.68
C LEU A 622 12.84 21.81 58.36
N ASP A 623 12.98 20.77 57.56
CA ASP A 623 13.40 19.44 57.97
C ASP A 623 13.93 18.66 56.78
N THR A 624 14.47 17.44 57.01
CA THR A 624 14.83 16.52 55.93
C THR A 624 13.84 15.37 55.87
N ARG A 625 13.12 15.21 54.75
CA ARG A 625 12.06 14.21 54.61
C ARG A 625 12.45 13.07 53.71
N THR A 626 11.90 11.91 54.04
CA THR A 626 11.97 10.76 53.14
C THR A 626 10.81 10.81 52.16
N ILE A 627 11.10 10.81 50.86
CA ILE A 627 10.08 10.81 49.80
C ILE A 627 10.35 9.64 48.85
N VAL A 628 9.33 8.82 48.62
CA VAL A 628 9.41 7.72 47.65
C VAL A 628 8.76 8.18 46.35
N SER A 629 9.53 8.13 45.26
CA SER A 629 9.07 8.61 43.93
C SER A 629 9.27 7.57 42.85
N GLY A 630 8.35 7.53 41.88
CA GLY A 630 8.31 6.59 40.73
C GLY A 630 9.22 6.97 39.58
N ILE A 631 10.43 7.44 39.84
CA ILE A 631 11.31 8.08 38.85
C ILE A 631 12.54 7.26 38.44
N ALA A 632 12.67 6.02 38.91
CA ALA A 632 13.87 5.20 38.69
C ALA A 632 14.07 4.75 37.22
N GLU A 633 13.06 4.88 36.39
CA GLU A 633 13.15 4.64 34.93
C GLU A 633 13.65 5.88 34.17
N SER A 634 13.51 7.08 34.77
CA SER A 634 13.90 8.35 34.14
C SER A 634 15.22 8.92 34.67
N PHE A 635 15.62 8.55 35.91
CA PHE A 635 16.79 9.10 36.59
C PHE A 635 17.56 8.04 37.35
N THR A 636 18.90 8.21 37.38
CA THR A 636 19.75 7.50 38.34
C THR A 636 19.87 8.34 39.63
N PRO A 637 20.14 7.71 40.78
CA PRO A 637 20.34 8.43 42.06
C PRO A 637 21.38 9.54 41.96
N GLU A 638 22.50 9.29 41.26
CA GLU A 638 23.63 10.18 41.12
C GLU A 638 23.29 11.44 40.31
N GLU A 639 22.36 11.34 39.35
CA GLU A 639 21.94 12.46 38.47
C GLU A 639 21.06 13.48 39.18
N ILE A 640 20.42 13.09 40.29
CA ILE A 640 19.38 13.90 40.93
C ILE A 640 19.81 14.47 42.31
N VAL A 641 20.84 13.93 42.92
CA VAL A 641 21.39 14.50 44.16
C VAL A 641 21.92 15.91 43.90
N GLY A 642 21.53 16.86 44.73
CA GLY A 642 21.84 18.28 44.59
C GLY A 642 20.83 19.08 43.77
N LYS A 643 19.88 18.42 43.10
CA LYS A 643 18.83 19.13 42.36
C LYS A 643 17.77 19.73 43.25
N LYS A 644 17.34 20.93 42.88
CA LYS A 644 16.16 21.56 43.52
C LYS A 644 14.89 20.93 42.95
N VAL A 645 13.87 20.82 43.79
CA VAL A 645 12.56 20.25 43.48
C VAL A 645 11.46 21.02 44.20
N THR A 646 10.29 21.10 43.58
CA THR A 646 9.09 21.55 44.28
C THR A 646 8.49 20.38 45.05
N VAL A 647 8.24 20.56 46.34
CA VAL A 647 7.76 19.52 47.26
C VAL A 647 6.45 19.95 47.90
N LEU A 648 5.44 19.10 47.85
CA LEU A 648 4.24 19.22 48.68
C LEU A 648 4.51 18.53 50.02
N ILE A 649 4.64 19.32 51.09
CA ILE A 649 5.15 18.87 52.38
C ILE A 649 4.07 18.51 53.40
N ASN A 650 2.84 18.95 53.21
CA ASN A 650 1.74 18.67 54.13
C ASN A 650 0.82 17.52 53.72
N LEU A 651 1.30 16.61 52.88
CA LEU A 651 0.61 15.34 52.63
C LEU A 651 0.73 14.40 53.83
N ALA A 652 -0.37 13.69 54.13
CA ALA A 652 -0.33 12.62 55.12
C ALA A 652 0.71 11.56 54.74
N PRO A 653 1.58 11.13 55.67
CA PRO A 653 2.58 10.11 55.38
C PRO A 653 1.95 8.82 54.83
N ARG A 654 2.62 8.21 53.84
CA ARG A 654 2.15 6.97 53.20
C ARG A 654 3.27 5.93 53.15
N ALA A 655 3.00 4.74 53.65
CA ALA A 655 3.95 3.63 53.57
C ALA A 655 3.93 3.03 52.13
N LEU A 656 5.07 3.05 51.46
CA LEU A 656 5.30 2.45 50.14
C LEU A 656 6.37 1.37 50.29
N ARG A 657 5.96 0.09 50.20
CA ARG A 657 6.83 -1.10 50.35
C ARG A 657 7.71 -1.07 51.60
N GLY A 658 7.15 -0.57 52.72
CA GLY A 658 7.84 -0.55 54.01
C GLY A 658 8.67 0.70 54.31
N VAL A 659 8.74 1.65 53.36
CA VAL A 659 9.32 2.99 53.54
C VAL A 659 8.19 4.00 53.62
N GLU A 660 8.20 4.84 54.67
CA GLU A 660 7.22 5.91 54.82
C GLU A 660 7.64 7.13 53.98
N SER A 661 6.74 7.57 53.09
CA SER A 661 6.92 8.77 52.26
C SER A 661 6.17 9.93 52.91
N GLU A 662 6.90 11.01 53.23
CA GLU A 662 6.43 12.16 54.00
C GLU A 662 6.19 13.41 53.16
N GLY A 663 5.89 13.23 51.87
CA GLY A 663 5.62 14.29 50.92
C GLY A 663 5.64 13.78 49.47
N MET A 664 5.52 14.71 48.52
CA MET A 664 5.53 14.41 47.10
C MET A 664 6.31 15.47 46.31
N ILE A 665 7.25 15.06 45.49
CA ILE A 665 7.89 15.96 44.50
C ILE A 665 6.99 16.16 43.29
N LEU A 666 6.91 17.38 42.74
CA LEU A 666 6.13 17.70 41.56
C LEU A 666 6.94 17.46 40.30
N MET A 667 6.31 16.79 39.37
CA MET A 667 6.92 16.43 38.09
C MET A 667 5.94 16.57 36.97
N THR A 668 6.45 16.74 35.75
CA THR A 668 5.70 16.65 34.51
C THR A 668 6.47 15.78 33.49
N GLU A 669 5.83 15.41 32.39
CA GLU A 669 6.49 14.74 31.30
C GLU A 669 6.85 15.74 30.18
N ASN A 670 8.08 15.64 29.65
CA ASN A 670 8.46 16.40 28.45
C ASN A 670 7.89 15.79 27.17
N ALA A 671 8.20 16.39 26.04
CA ALA A 671 7.74 15.92 24.72
C ALA A 671 8.15 14.46 24.40
N ASP A 672 9.26 13.98 24.96
CA ASP A 672 9.77 12.62 24.76
C ASP A 672 9.19 11.60 25.76
N GLY A 673 8.19 11.97 26.58
CA GLY A 673 7.62 11.13 27.64
C GLY A 673 8.53 10.92 28.85
N LYS A 674 9.65 11.69 28.95
CA LYS A 674 10.57 11.62 30.05
C LYS A 674 10.12 12.55 31.20
N LEU A 675 10.12 12.05 32.44
CA LEU A 675 9.81 12.85 33.60
C LEU A 675 10.83 13.96 33.79
N VAL A 676 10.37 15.16 34.08
CA VAL A 676 11.19 16.34 34.45
C VAL A 676 10.64 16.98 35.71
N PHE A 677 11.55 17.53 36.52
CA PHE A 677 11.16 18.23 37.76
C PHE A 677 10.49 19.57 37.45
N VAL A 678 9.45 19.89 38.17
CA VAL A 678 8.86 21.23 38.20
C VAL A 678 9.62 22.08 39.20
N ASN A 679 10.54 22.92 38.74
CA ASN A 679 11.46 23.69 39.57
C ASN A 679 11.34 25.19 39.31
N PRO A 680 11.71 26.06 40.28
CA PRO A 680 12.01 27.45 39.96
C PRO A 680 13.20 27.52 38.97
N ASP A 681 13.09 28.38 37.96
CA ASP A 681 14.10 28.57 36.92
C ASP A 681 15.15 29.65 37.22
N GLU A 682 15.07 30.28 38.42
CA GLU A 682 15.97 31.34 38.81
C GLU A 682 16.96 30.85 39.91
N ASP A 683 18.24 31.25 39.75
CA ASP A 683 19.26 31.08 40.77
C ASP A 683 18.97 31.95 41.99
N GLY A 684 19.20 31.41 43.20
CA GLY A 684 19.07 32.15 44.44
C GLY A 684 17.83 31.84 45.29
N VAL A 685 16.89 31.01 44.81
CA VAL A 685 15.74 30.55 45.62
C VAL A 685 16.24 29.56 46.67
N GLY A 686 16.00 29.84 47.96
CA GLY A 686 16.42 28.98 49.09
C GLY A 686 15.49 27.80 49.36
N ASN A 687 15.99 26.77 50.07
CA ASN A 687 15.11 25.73 50.56
C ASN A 687 14.15 26.31 51.61
N GLY A 688 12.90 25.85 51.57
CA GLY A 688 11.83 26.30 52.47
C GLY A 688 11.01 27.49 51.97
N GLU A 689 11.45 28.12 50.89
CA GLU A 689 10.64 29.18 50.23
C GLU A 689 9.31 28.60 49.73
N GLY A 690 8.22 29.27 50.10
CA GLY A 690 6.87 28.84 49.76
C GLY A 690 6.51 29.14 48.33
N ILE A 691 5.77 28.23 47.69
CA ILE A 691 5.19 28.40 46.38
C ILE A 691 3.69 28.73 46.55
N SER A 692 3.29 29.89 46.12
CA SER A 692 1.92 30.43 46.30
C SER A 692 1.26 30.77 44.94
#